data_1bbddd16c20115736b335f7c54693843
#
_entry.id   1bbddd16c20115736b335f7c54693843
#
_cell.length_a   1.000
_cell.length_b   1.000
_cell.length_c   1.000
_cell.angle_alpha   90.00
_cell.angle_beta   90.00
_cell.angle_gamma   90.00
#
_symmetry.space_group_name_H-M   'P 1'
#
loop_
_entity.id
_entity.type
_entity.pdbx_description
1 polymer ?
#
loop_
_entity_poly.entity_id
_entity_poly.type
_entity_poly.pdbx_seq_one_letter_code
_entity_poly.pdbx_strand_id
1 'polypeptide(L)'
;MIRRILILLSFIVLLSINSKAQNSQGDSLTIAGRVVDNKHQPMDGCIVTIIQEKDSSILASSVTNEDGRYAISYPRTNDNLLLSLTGFNIKRQVKRITPISQTVNFNAVYESITLKEVEIKARKLWGSRDTLNYLVSAYMKGQDRTIGDILKQLPGITLEGGMVKYQGIPINHFYIENMDMFAGKYSIATNGIKAEDVSTVQVMENHEHIKALQDQIPPESAAINLRLKKKAKGRWLKTVDLGVGFDSNGLLRDVNAALMYFAQRQQHVFYYETDNNGSSVNWLKSYYGENYIRPSNLTSIIFPGSSPVGKSLRNNQHNICFSNLNKLSETAEIKYNITYRHDIQRQSSYSQTTYLLPDATTRMMSEDISARNTTNAATVQLHLEDNGSKTYLKNTLDLAGNWSDDNGLVVANKASFLQHAFNRNLGLNNHTEWIQRTTNGGGFYLKTTNFVQTNPQALAIEGDMQARQDVRLSNMGSYNSLTLIRNIRKHNWTIAPSAEFDIEYVGLKSLLNDTAVTIATSGDMGYLQMKSNIGANLQYVKNTFRLSFNLPLSLNYTKVDNEPIANETTKGKRTILLFSPSFTMLWKATDNWTLSAGGSYGMYPTNWRNLMTAYLMSNYRTLNRYKVNLSENKSATIHGKIHYKNIPHQFFAYLSGAVSRSWSDMIYGTTIDQNAHTLLQAEYAPNHSNNYSITISTRKEIAWHDTSIGTTAEYSTNTSKILRQSVITNYQFNSFFISANLAFNLIKYIRLTDNYRWAISQSKAGNYINTIRNVSNETSLDMTFLPDRLLLNTTLQYTHNSGFTDRKDYTFMTLSITFKPSKKVQLVLNFDNILNTDTFVYRSNSNLTEGYTLYQLRPRCVMLTTHFAL
;
A
#
# COMPACT_ATOMS: atom_id res chain seq x y z
N MET A 1 -4.62 -29.11 -17.29
CA MET A 1 -5.36 -28.26 -16.33
C MET A 1 -5.93 -26.99 -16.98
N ILE A 2 -5.21 -26.30 -17.84
CA ILE A 2 -5.65 -25.08 -18.56
C ILE A 2 -6.88 -25.30 -19.48
N ARG A 3 -6.98 -26.50 -20.11
CA ARG A 3 -8.11 -26.85 -21.00
C ARG A 3 -9.47 -27.01 -20.28
N ARG A 4 -9.45 -27.33 -18.98
CA ARG A 4 -10.68 -27.44 -18.16
C ARG A 4 -11.17 -26.10 -17.61
N ILE A 5 -10.29 -25.12 -17.45
CA ILE A 5 -10.63 -23.78 -16.99
C ILE A 5 -11.24 -22.96 -18.14
N LEU A 6 -10.76 -23.16 -19.36
CA LEU A 6 -11.34 -22.50 -20.57
C LEU A 6 -12.76 -23.02 -20.88
N ILE A 7 -13.08 -24.26 -20.57
CA ILE A 7 -14.43 -24.83 -20.74
C ILE A 7 -15.41 -24.28 -19.68
N LEU A 8 -14.94 -24.00 -18.47
CA LEU A 8 -15.77 -23.37 -17.41
C LEU A 8 -16.10 -21.90 -17.72
N LEU A 9 -15.18 -21.16 -18.32
CA LEU A 9 -15.39 -19.78 -18.75
C LEU A 9 -16.33 -19.66 -19.95
N SER A 10 -16.34 -20.65 -20.86
CA SER A 10 -17.27 -20.66 -22.00
C SER A 10 -18.72 -20.97 -21.60
N PHE A 11 -18.94 -21.67 -20.47
CA PHE A 11 -20.28 -21.97 -19.97
C PHE A 11 -20.96 -20.78 -19.28
N ILE A 12 -20.20 -19.82 -18.76
CA ILE A 12 -20.73 -18.60 -18.11
C ILE A 12 -21.19 -17.56 -19.13
N VAL A 13 -20.63 -17.57 -20.34
CA VAL A 13 -21.00 -16.63 -21.43
C VAL A 13 -22.27 -17.05 -22.18
N LEU A 14 -22.69 -18.32 -22.07
CA LEU A 14 -23.84 -18.88 -22.82
C LEU A 14 -25.20 -18.74 -22.12
N LEU A 15 -25.26 -18.16 -20.90
CA LEU A 15 -26.51 -18.04 -20.12
C LEU A 15 -27.20 -16.68 -20.21
N SER A 16 -26.85 -15.84 -21.18
CA SER A 16 -27.43 -14.48 -21.29
C SER A 16 -27.94 -14.15 -22.71
N ILE A 17 -28.77 -15.02 -23.28
CA ILE A 17 -29.57 -14.62 -24.47
C ILE A 17 -30.94 -15.31 -24.42
N ASN A 18 -31.97 -14.49 -24.48
CA ASN A 18 -33.35 -14.64 -24.91
C ASN A 18 -34.44 -14.41 -23.87
N SER A 19 -34.91 -13.18 -23.82
CA SER A 19 -36.33 -12.91 -23.59
C SER A 19 -36.90 -12.11 -24.77
N LYS A 20 -37.56 -12.78 -25.65
CA LYS A 20 -38.43 -12.14 -26.65
C LYS A 20 -39.75 -11.76 -25.98
N ALA A 21 -40.10 -10.48 -26.02
CA ALA A 21 -41.46 -10.04 -25.69
C ALA A 21 -42.40 -10.49 -26.80
N GLN A 22 -43.41 -11.32 -26.45
CA GLN A 22 -44.51 -11.69 -27.31
C GLN A 22 -45.60 -10.62 -27.18
N ASN A 23 -45.84 -9.87 -28.27
CA ASN A 23 -47.08 -9.09 -28.43
C ASN A 23 -48.22 -10.07 -28.77
N SER A 24 -49.11 -10.30 -27.81
CA SER A 24 -50.42 -10.92 -28.10
C SER A 24 -51.49 -9.81 -28.17
N GLN A 25 -52.02 -9.54 -29.35
CA GLN A 25 -53.31 -8.89 -29.49
C GLN A 25 -54.39 -9.85 -28.97
N GLY A 26 -54.73 -9.72 -27.67
CA GLY A 26 -55.89 -10.36 -27.07
C GLY A 26 -56.92 -9.32 -26.72
N ASP A 27 -58.23 -9.69 -26.82
CA ASP A 27 -59.34 -8.86 -26.41
C ASP A 27 -59.10 -8.24 -25.04
N SER A 28 -59.07 -6.89 -24.98
CA SER A 28 -58.92 -6.16 -23.73
C SER A 28 -60.26 -5.87 -23.10
N LEU A 29 -60.38 -6.10 -21.83
CA LEU A 29 -61.52 -5.73 -20.97
C LEU A 29 -61.25 -4.40 -20.28
N THR A 30 -62.29 -3.59 -20.08
CA THR A 30 -62.15 -2.27 -19.45
C THR A 30 -62.99 -2.18 -18.19
N ILE A 31 -62.37 -1.80 -17.07
CA ILE A 31 -63.06 -1.41 -15.88
C ILE A 31 -62.97 0.09 -15.73
N ALA A 32 -64.13 0.76 -15.67
CA ALA A 32 -64.21 2.19 -15.45
C ALA A 32 -65.00 2.50 -14.18
N GLY A 33 -64.92 3.70 -13.66
CA GLY A 33 -65.67 4.07 -12.49
C GLY A 33 -65.31 5.46 -11.97
N ARG A 34 -65.88 5.79 -10.84
CA ARG A 34 -65.67 7.07 -10.17
C ARG A 34 -65.33 6.85 -8.69
N VAL A 35 -64.39 7.60 -8.19
CA VAL A 35 -64.01 7.65 -6.79
C VAL A 35 -64.50 8.97 -6.21
N VAL A 36 -65.29 8.91 -5.12
CA VAL A 36 -65.84 10.08 -4.41
C VAL A 36 -65.51 9.93 -2.91
N ASP A 37 -65.44 11.03 -2.21
CA ASP A 37 -65.34 11.01 -0.75
C ASP A 37 -66.71 10.79 -0.06
N ASN A 38 -66.76 10.80 1.27
CA ASN A 38 -67.94 10.63 2.09
C ASN A 38 -68.94 11.83 1.95
N LYS A 39 -68.58 12.95 1.30
CA LYS A 39 -69.38 14.06 0.94
C LYS A 39 -69.82 14.10 -0.54
N HIS A 40 -69.57 12.99 -1.27
CA HIS A 40 -69.81 12.81 -2.72
C HIS A 40 -68.96 13.74 -3.60
N GLN A 41 -67.87 14.34 -3.09
CA GLN A 41 -66.94 15.13 -3.91
C GLN A 41 -65.98 14.21 -4.67
N PRO A 42 -65.66 14.52 -5.94
CA PRO A 42 -64.73 13.74 -6.72
C PRO A 42 -63.35 13.76 -6.11
N MET A 43 -62.66 12.61 -6.16
CA MET A 43 -61.33 12.46 -5.62
C MET A 43 -60.30 12.23 -6.75
N ASP A 44 -59.45 13.22 -6.92
CA ASP A 44 -58.33 13.17 -7.87
C ASP A 44 -57.10 12.48 -7.26
N GLY A 45 -56.23 11.92 -8.10
CA GLY A 45 -54.94 11.34 -7.68
C GLY A 45 -55.04 10.01 -6.94
N CYS A 46 -56.23 9.36 -6.87
CA CYS A 46 -56.36 8.03 -6.31
C CYS A 46 -55.90 6.97 -7.30
N ILE A 47 -55.16 5.98 -6.84
CA ILE A 47 -54.67 4.86 -7.65
C ILE A 47 -55.64 3.68 -7.53
N VAL A 48 -56.20 3.28 -8.67
CA VAL A 48 -57.03 2.08 -8.77
C VAL A 48 -56.25 0.99 -9.51
N THR A 49 -56.10 -0.20 -8.90
CA THR A 49 -55.24 -1.27 -9.38
C THR A 49 -56.03 -2.57 -9.49
N ILE A 50 -55.89 -3.28 -10.60
CA ILE A 50 -56.42 -4.64 -10.78
C ILE A 50 -55.33 -5.63 -10.34
N ILE A 51 -55.68 -6.52 -9.44
CA ILE A 51 -54.79 -7.48 -8.82
C ILE A 51 -55.37 -8.89 -9.01
N GLN A 52 -54.57 -9.87 -9.40
CA GLN A 52 -54.96 -11.28 -9.41
C GLN A 52 -55.05 -11.80 -7.95
N GLU A 53 -56.15 -12.48 -7.64
CA GLU A 53 -56.35 -12.97 -6.26
C GLU A 53 -55.38 -14.11 -5.90
N LYS A 54 -54.88 -14.88 -6.88
CA LYS A 54 -54.09 -16.06 -6.71
C LYS A 54 -52.69 -15.79 -6.16
N ASP A 55 -52.03 -14.78 -6.70
CA ASP A 55 -50.61 -14.49 -6.44
C ASP A 55 -50.33 -13.02 -6.08
N SER A 56 -51.40 -12.19 -5.96
CA SER A 56 -51.33 -10.76 -5.73
C SER A 56 -50.55 -9.97 -6.78
N SER A 57 -50.40 -10.49 -7.99
CA SER A 57 -49.73 -9.77 -9.08
C SER A 57 -50.64 -8.65 -9.63
N ILE A 58 -50.04 -7.51 -9.98
CA ILE A 58 -50.74 -6.36 -10.56
C ILE A 58 -50.86 -6.55 -12.05
N LEU A 59 -52.09 -6.57 -12.57
CA LEU A 59 -52.37 -6.65 -14.01
C LEU A 59 -52.37 -5.29 -14.69
N ALA A 60 -53.00 -4.29 -14.09
CA ALA A 60 -53.08 -2.94 -14.61
C ALA A 60 -53.46 -1.95 -13.52
N SER A 61 -53.14 -0.69 -13.72
CA SER A 61 -53.56 0.40 -12.81
C SER A 61 -53.90 1.69 -13.57
N SER A 62 -54.71 2.53 -12.95
CA SER A 62 -55.03 3.87 -13.44
C SER A 62 -55.15 4.84 -12.26
N VAL A 63 -54.95 6.11 -12.55
CA VAL A 63 -55.08 7.19 -11.56
C VAL A 63 -56.37 7.97 -11.87
N THR A 64 -57.10 8.35 -10.86
CA THR A 64 -58.32 9.16 -11.05
C THR A 64 -57.99 10.58 -11.48
N ASN A 65 -58.78 11.14 -12.39
CA ASN A 65 -58.70 12.53 -12.82
C ASN A 65 -59.47 13.51 -11.89
N GLU A 66 -59.46 14.80 -12.24
CA GLU A 66 -60.15 15.87 -11.44
C GLU A 66 -61.62 15.61 -11.20
N ASP A 67 -62.31 14.88 -12.07
CA ASP A 67 -63.69 14.45 -11.88
C ASP A 67 -63.82 13.17 -11.02
N GLY A 68 -62.75 12.64 -10.52
CA GLY A 68 -62.66 11.37 -9.81
C GLY A 68 -62.87 10.14 -10.68
N ARG A 69 -62.79 10.26 -12.02
CA ARG A 69 -63.00 9.14 -12.97
C ARG A 69 -61.72 8.39 -13.24
N TYR A 70 -61.84 7.08 -13.43
CA TYR A 70 -60.78 6.21 -13.86
C TYR A 70 -61.25 5.19 -14.90
N ALA A 71 -60.35 4.71 -15.74
CA ALA A 71 -60.56 3.61 -16.70
C ALA A 71 -59.25 2.76 -16.76
N ILE A 72 -59.42 1.46 -16.65
CA ILE A 72 -58.30 0.51 -16.65
C ILE A 72 -58.60 -0.56 -17.69
N SER A 73 -57.74 -0.68 -18.72
CA SER A 73 -57.82 -1.76 -19.71
C SER A 73 -56.85 -2.86 -19.29
N TYR A 74 -57.26 -4.10 -19.32
CA TYR A 74 -56.42 -5.26 -18.99
C TYR A 74 -56.75 -6.44 -19.92
N PRO A 75 -55.80 -7.41 -20.11
CA PRO A 75 -56.01 -8.56 -20.97
C PRO A 75 -57.08 -9.51 -20.37
N ARG A 76 -57.90 -10.11 -21.20
CA ARG A 76 -58.94 -11.07 -20.77
C ARG A 76 -58.29 -12.20 -20.01
N THR A 77 -58.76 -12.52 -18.83
CA THR A 77 -58.31 -13.61 -17.98
C THR A 77 -59.51 -14.34 -17.36
N ASN A 78 -59.34 -15.61 -17.00
CA ASN A 78 -60.32 -16.41 -16.30
C ASN A 78 -60.08 -16.42 -14.78
N ASP A 79 -59.07 -15.72 -14.30
CA ASP A 79 -58.73 -15.66 -12.87
C ASP A 79 -59.66 -14.74 -12.10
N ASN A 80 -59.81 -14.99 -10.81
CA ASN A 80 -60.51 -14.10 -9.91
C ASN A 80 -59.70 -12.82 -9.75
N LEU A 81 -60.35 -11.66 -9.85
CA LEU A 81 -59.70 -10.36 -9.84
C LEU A 81 -60.18 -9.54 -8.63
N LEU A 82 -59.27 -8.78 -8.08
CA LEU A 82 -59.48 -7.78 -7.05
C LEU A 82 -59.20 -6.40 -7.60
N LEU A 83 -60.11 -5.44 -7.36
CA LEU A 83 -59.90 -4.04 -7.66
C LEU A 83 -59.59 -3.31 -6.37
N SER A 84 -58.41 -2.77 -6.27
CA SER A 84 -57.87 -2.09 -5.09
C SER A 84 -57.81 -0.59 -5.31
N LEU A 85 -58.42 0.18 -4.43
CA LEU A 85 -58.30 1.63 -4.32
C LEU A 85 -57.26 1.97 -3.28
N THR A 86 -56.26 2.82 -3.66
CA THR A 86 -55.28 3.39 -2.74
C THR A 86 -55.08 4.88 -3.04
N GLY A 87 -54.66 5.67 -2.06
CA GLY A 87 -54.42 7.10 -2.23
C GLY A 87 -53.82 7.70 -0.97
N PHE A 88 -53.37 8.94 -1.05
CA PHE A 88 -52.79 9.65 0.09
C PHE A 88 -53.87 9.91 1.16
N ASN A 89 -53.64 9.45 2.39
CA ASN A 89 -54.62 9.51 3.50
C ASN A 89 -55.98 8.80 3.22
N ILE A 90 -55.99 7.80 2.38
CA ILE A 90 -57.19 7.01 2.03
C ILE A 90 -57.00 5.60 2.54
N LYS A 91 -57.98 5.07 3.27
CA LYS A 91 -58.01 3.67 3.66
C LYS A 91 -58.10 2.78 2.42
N ARG A 92 -57.17 1.86 2.31
CA ARG A 92 -57.15 0.88 1.19
C ARG A 92 -58.48 0.12 1.18
N GLN A 93 -59.17 0.16 0.07
CA GLN A 93 -60.38 -0.61 -0.19
C GLN A 93 -60.20 -1.60 -1.28
N VAL A 94 -60.74 -2.80 -1.15
CA VAL A 94 -60.63 -3.87 -2.15
C VAL A 94 -62.05 -4.39 -2.46
N LYS A 95 -62.34 -4.52 -3.76
CA LYS A 95 -63.59 -5.12 -4.26
C LYS A 95 -63.26 -6.29 -5.17
N ARG A 96 -63.99 -7.41 -5.02
CA ARG A 96 -63.91 -8.49 -5.99
C ARG A 96 -64.66 -8.08 -7.25
N ILE A 97 -64.09 -8.37 -8.40
CA ILE A 97 -64.66 -8.03 -9.69
C ILE A 97 -64.64 -9.30 -10.58
N THR A 98 -65.59 -9.36 -11.47
CA THR A 98 -65.68 -10.40 -12.50
C THR A 98 -64.82 -9.96 -13.71
N PRO A 99 -64.22 -10.88 -14.49
CA PRO A 99 -63.41 -10.54 -15.65
C PRO A 99 -64.28 -10.19 -16.89
N ILE A 100 -65.04 -9.11 -16.75
CA ILE A 100 -65.89 -8.53 -17.80
C ILE A 100 -65.73 -7.00 -17.75
N SER A 101 -66.04 -6.32 -18.85
CA SER A 101 -66.09 -4.86 -18.83
C SER A 101 -67.27 -4.41 -17.97
N GLN A 102 -66.99 -3.58 -16.96
CA GLN A 102 -67.94 -3.14 -15.98
C GLN A 102 -67.59 -1.80 -15.34
N THR A 103 -68.60 -1.16 -14.72
CA THR A 103 -68.38 0.06 -13.97
C THR A 103 -68.37 -0.23 -12.47
N VAL A 104 -67.28 0.20 -11.78
CA VAL A 104 -67.13 0.02 -10.34
C VAL A 104 -66.79 1.36 -9.68
N ASN A 105 -67.63 1.85 -8.80
CA ASN A 105 -67.41 3.11 -8.08
C ASN A 105 -66.87 2.84 -6.68
N PHE A 106 -66.11 3.79 -6.13
CA PHE A 106 -65.58 3.76 -4.77
C PHE A 106 -66.05 4.99 -3.98
N ASN A 107 -66.41 4.78 -2.72
CA ASN A 107 -66.52 5.83 -1.72
C ASN A 107 -65.27 5.75 -0.85
N ALA A 108 -64.37 6.67 -1.04
CA ALA A 108 -63.10 6.67 -0.34
C ALA A 108 -63.27 7.09 1.12
N VAL A 109 -62.68 6.39 2.03
CA VAL A 109 -62.65 6.69 3.45
C VAL A 109 -61.28 7.24 3.83
N TYR A 110 -61.26 8.41 4.45
CA TYR A 110 -60.00 8.97 4.95
C TYR A 110 -59.48 8.18 6.14
N GLU A 111 -58.22 7.89 6.14
CA GLU A 111 -57.50 7.28 7.24
C GLU A 111 -56.25 8.12 7.52
N SER A 112 -56.12 8.57 8.77
CA SER A 112 -54.92 9.29 9.17
C SER A 112 -53.76 8.33 9.19
N ILE A 113 -52.80 8.49 8.26
CA ILE A 113 -51.55 7.75 8.24
C ILE A 113 -50.66 8.36 9.32
N THR A 114 -50.55 7.71 10.45
CA THR A 114 -49.38 7.91 11.32
C THR A 114 -48.16 7.43 10.57
N LEU A 115 -47.39 8.37 10.02
CA LEU A 115 -46.07 8.06 9.44
C LEU A 115 -45.25 7.41 10.55
N LYS A 116 -44.90 6.15 10.39
CA LYS A 116 -43.84 5.56 11.20
C LYS A 116 -42.63 6.46 10.98
N GLU A 117 -41.97 6.83 12.08
CA GLU A 117 -40.74 7.58 12.08
C GLU A 117 -39.79 6.92 11.06
N VAL A 118 -39.52 7.63 9.95
CA VAL A 118 -38.60 7.14 8.94
C VAL A 118 -37.20 7.35 9.52
N GLU A 119 -36.67 6.35 10.16
CA GLU A 119 -35.27 6.32 10.54
C GLU A 119 -34.44 6.36 9.24
N ILE A 120 -34.03 7.55 8.81
CA ILE A 120 -33.11 7.73 7.69
C ILE A 120 -31.75 7.23 8.16
N LYS A 121 -31.49 5.95 7.99
CA LYS A 121 -30.14 5.41 8.17
C LYS A 121 -29.25 6.02 7.09
N ALA A 122 -28.37 6.93 7.50
CA ALA A 122 -27.38 7.50 6.60
C ALA A 122 -26.61 6.37 5.89
N ARG A 123 -26.47 6.48 4.58
CA ARG A 123 -25.74 5.46 3.80
C ARG A 123 -24.31 5.36 4.32
N LYS A 124 -23.85 4.15 4.63
CA LYS A 124 -22.47 3.88 5.08
C LYS A 124 -21.47 4.31 4.03
N LEU A 125 -21.77 4.07 2.75
CA LEU A 125 -20.94 4.32 1.58
C LEU A 125 -21.80 4.91 0.45
N TRP A 126 -21.35 6.03 -0.13
CA TRP A 126 -21.98 6.65 -1.30
C TRP A 126 -20.90 7.29 -2.19
N GLY A 127 -21.24 7.58 -3.41
CA GLY A 127 -20.34 8.24 -4.35
C GLY A 127 -20.78 8.02 -5.79
N SER A 128 -20.11 8.68 -6.69
CA SER A 128 -20.32 8.53 -8.12
C SER A 128 -18.99 8.68 -8.86
N ARG A 129 -18.81 7.95 -9.94
CA ARG A 129 -17.66 7.98 -10.85
C ARG A 129 -16.32 7.86 -10.14
N ASP A 130 -15.71 8.99 -9.73
CA ASP A 130 -14.32 9.05 -9.29
C ASP A 130 -14.14 9.33 -7.80
N THR A 131 -15.24 9.46 -7.03
CA THR A 131 -15.16 9.73 -5.59
C THR A 131 -16.11 8.85 -4.79
N LEU A 132 -15.57 8.14 -3.82
CA LEU A 132 -16.29 7.36 -2.83
C LEU A 132 -16.21 8.06 -1.48
N ASN A 133 -17.32 8.10 -0.77
CA ASN A 133 -17.44 8.71 0.55
C ASN A 133 -17.86 7.65 1.56
N TYR A 134 -17.07 7.46 2.60
CA TYR A 134 -17.33 6.54 3.69
C TYR A 134 -17.72 7.34 4.94
N LEU A 135 -18.90 7.10 5.48
CA LEU A 135 -19.36 7.73 6.72
C LEU A 135 -18.64 7.09 7.91
N VAL A 136 -17.71 7.80 8.53
CA VAL A 136 -16.86 7.27 9.62
C VAL A 136 -17.68 6.70 10.75
N SER A 137 -18.74 7.38 11.21
CA SER A 137 -19.59 6.90 12.30
C SER A 137 -20.30 5.58 12.01
N ALA A 138 -20.48 5.20 10.74
CA ALA A 138 -21.10 3.94 10.35
C ALA A 138 -20.15 2.73 10.38
N TYR A 139 -18.83 2.98 10.38
CA TYR A 139 -17.80 1.97 10.48
C TYR A 139 -17.14 1.93 11.86
N MET A 140 -17.28 3.01 12.64
CA MET A 140 -16.67 3.17 13.96
C MET A 140 -17.27 2.19 14.99
N LYS A 141 -16.39 1.51 15.73
CA LYS A 141 -16.72 0.57 16.80
C LYS A 141 -16.19 1.08 18.13
N GLY A 142 -16.63 0.47 19.21
CA GLY A 142 -16.29 0.93 20.57
C GLY A 142 -14.78 0.97 20.86
N GLN A 143 -14.00 0.07 20.28
CA GLN A 143 -12.55 0.01 20.44
C GLN A 143 -11.77 0.97 19.53
N ASP A 144 -12.37 1.46 18.44
CA ASP A 144 -11.68 2.31 17.47
C ASP A 144 -11.38 3.69 18.07
N ARG A 145 -10.16 4.10 17.96
CA ARG A 145 -9.66 5.36 18.51
C ARG A 145 -9.27 6.35 17.41
N THR A 146 -8.49 5.86 16.46
CA THR A 146 -7.85 6.66 15.44
C THR A 146 -8.50 6.46 14.07
N ILE A 147 -8.26 7.39 13.16
CA ILE A 147 -8.75 7.23 11.80
C ILE A 147 -8.07 6.02 11.11
N GLY A 148 -6.86 5.63 11.53
CA GLY A 148 -6.18 4.43 11.04
C GLY A 148 -6.96 3.15 11.34
N ASP A 149 -7.62 3.07 12.50
CA ASP A 149 -8.46 1.92 12.86
C ASP A 149 -9.68 1.82 11.95
N ILE A 150 -10.25 2.97 11.57
CA ILE A 150 -11.35 3.03 10.61
C ILE A 150 -10.88 2.64 9.21
N LEU A 151 -9.74 3.18 8.74
CA LEU A 151 -9.22 2.89 7.40
C LEU A 151 -9.04 1.39 7.16
N LYS A 152 -8.61 0.62 8.17
CA LYS A 152 -8.50 -0.86 8.08
C LYS A 152 -9.84 -1.56 7.84
N GLN A 153 -10.94 -0.93 8.19
CA GLN A 153 -12.29 -1.50 8.10
C GLN A 153 -13.03 -1.06 6.83
N LEU A 154 -12.54 -0.02 6.12
CA LEU A 154 -13.21 0.49 4.94
C LEU A 154 -13.07 -0.46 3.75
N PRO A 155 -14.17 -0.79 3.03
CA PRO A 155 -14.11 -1.62 1.84
C PRO A 155 -13.16 -1.05 0.76
N GLY A 156 -12.30 -1.91 0.21
CA GLY A 156 -11.33 -1.53 -0.81
C GLY A 156 -10.06 -0.87 -0.28
N ILE A 157 -9.98 -0.55 1.01
CA ILE A 157 -8.79 0.03 1.64
C ILE A 157 -8.07 -1.03 2.45
N THR A 158 -6.73 -1.04 2.38
CA THR A 158 -5.85 -1.82 3.26
C THR A 158 -4.78 -0.91 3.86
N LEU A 159 -4.37 -1.21 5.08
CA LEU A 159 -3.30 -0.52 5.80
C LEU A 159 -2.21 -1.53 6.16
N GLU A 160 -1.12 -1.55 5.39
CA GLU A 160 -0.02 -2.51 5.52
C GLU A 160 1.28 -1.81 5.90
N GLY A 161 1.82 -2.12 7.08
CA GLY A 161 3.04 -1.45 7.57
C GLY A 161 2.93 0.09 7.62
N GLY A 162 1.72 0.62 7.87
CA GLY A 162 1.42 2.05 7.85
C GLY A 162 1.12 2.62 6.45
N MET A 163 1.32 1.85 5.38
CA MET A 163 0.99 2.26 4.01
C MET A 163 -0.49 2.02 3.71
N VAL A 164 -1.19 3.06 3.32
CA VAL A 164 -2.57 2.97 2.85
C VAL A 164 -2.59 2.61 1.38
N LYS A 165 -3.32 1.56 1.04
CA LYS A 165 -3.56 1.13 -0.35
C LYS A 165 -5.05 1.16 -0.63
N TYR A 166 -5.42 1.54 -1.84
CA TYR A 166 -6.77 1.39 -2.36
C TYR A 166 -6.76 0.35 -3.47
N GLN A 167 -7.56 -0.73 -3.32
CA GLN A 167 -7.60 -1.86 -4.23
C GLN A 167 -6.19 -2.41 -4.60
N GLY A 168 -5.32 -2.52 -3.59
CA GLY A 168 -3.96 -3.03 -3.72
C GLY A 168 -2.92 -2.02 -4.25
N ILE A 169 -3.32 -0.82 -4.69
CA ILE A 169 -2.41 0.24 -5.16
C ILE A 169 -2.18 1.24 -4.03
N PRO A 170 -0.93 1.61 -3.71
CA PRO A 170 -0.63 2.70 -2.78
C PRO A 170 -1.30 4.01 -3.22
N ILE A 171 -1.82 4.76 -2.24
CA ILE A 171 -2.37 6.09 -2.51
C ILE A 171 -1.26 7.06 -2.89
N ASN A 172 -1.59 8.05 -3.73
CA ASN A 172 -0.63 9.09 -4.14
C ASN A 172 -0.69 10.37 -3.30
N HIS A 173 -1.80 10.63 -2.61
CA HIS A 173 -1.96 11.79 -1.71
C HIS A 173 -2.86 11.45 -0.52
N PHE A 174 -2.59 12.14 0.60
CA PHE A 174 -3.39 12.06 1.82
C PHE A 174 -3.71 13.47 2.30
N TYR A 175 -4.94 13.88 2.10
CA TYR A 175 -5.41 15.22 2.42
C TYR A 175 -6.18 15.26 3.75
N ILE A 176 -6.11 16.41 4.42
CA ILE A 176 -7.02 16.80 5.49
C ILE A 176 -7.64 18.13 5.09
N GLU A 177 -8.97 18.15 4.94
CA GLU A 177 -9.70 19.33 4.45
C GLU A 177 -9.13 19.86 3.12
N ASN A 178 -8.78 18.95 2.20
CA ASN A 178 -8.20 19.19 0.87
C ASN A 178 -6.77 19.76 0.86
N MET A 179 -6.02 19.68 1.95
CA MET A 179 -4.63 20.11 2.02
C MET A 179 -3.72 18.93 2.38
N ASP A 180 -2.61 18.74 1.67
CA ASP A 180 -1.61 17.71 1.95
C ASP A 180 -0.55 18.23 2.94
N MET A 181 -0.89 18.15 4.24
CA MET A 181 -0.03 18.61 5.31
C MET A 181 1.27 17.81 5.47
N PHE A 182 1.20 16.50 5.24
CA PHE A 182 2.24 15.56 5.68
C PHE A 182 3.24 15.16 4.59
N ALA A 183 2.99 15.49 3.33
CA ALA A 183 3.85 15.14 2.19
C ALA A 183 4.31 13.66 2.22
N GLY A 184 3.35 12.75 2.40
CA GLY A 184 3.60 11.31 2.46
C GLY A 184 3.81 10.73 3.87
N LYS A 185 4.07 11.52 4.90
CA LYS A 185 4.23 11.06 6.30
C LYS A 185 2.89 10.95 7.03
N TYR A 186 1.86 10.48 6.36
CA TYR A 186 0.48 10.47 6.85
C TYR A 186 0.23 9.48 8.00
N SER A 187 1.18 8.64 8.38
CA SER A 187 1.07 7.83 9.60
C SER A 187 0.86 8.67 10.85
N ILE A 188 1.38 9.90 10.89
CA ILE A 188 1.11 10.87 11.96
C ILE A 188 -0.40 11.16 12.05
N ALA A 189 -1.06 11.35 10.91
CA ALA A 189 -2.51 11.58 10.85
C ALA A 189 -3.31 10.32 11.17
N THR A 190 -2.96 9.17 10.57
CA THR A 190 -3.72 7.93 10.77
C THR A 190 -3.70 7.45 12.22
N ASN A 191 -2.63 7.73 12.95
CA ASN A 191 -2.49 7.35 14.36
C ASN A 191 -2.82 8.49 15.34
N GLY A 192 -2.71 9.77 14.93
CA GLY A 192 -2.91 10.93 15.80
C GLY A 192 -4.30 11.56 15.73
N ILE A 193 -5.04 11.41 14.62
CA ILE A 193 -6.39 11.97 14.49
C ILE A 193 -7.41 10.96 14.99
N LYS A 194 -8.28 11.41 15.92
CA LYS A 194 -9.36 10.58 16.47
C LYS A 194 -10.42 10.31 15.41
N ALA A 195 -10.91 9.07 15.35
CA ALA A 195 -12.02 8.67 14.50
C ALA A 195 -13.26 9.55 14.72
N GLU A 196 -13.53 9.92 15.98
CA GLU A 196 -14.69 10.75 16.34
C GLU A 196 -14.63 12.21 15.83
N ASP A 197 -13.48 12.70 15.40
CA ASP A 197 -13.29 14.05 14.85
C ASP A 197 -13.44 14.09 13.32
N VAL A 198 -13.42 12.93 12.68
CA VAL A 198 -13.63 12.78 11.24
C VAL A 198 -15.10 12.47 10.95
N SER A 199 -15.68 13.17 9.98
CA SER A 199 -17.04 12.92 9.49
C SER A 199 -17.06 11.89 8.38
N THR A 200 -16.15 12.04 7.40
CA THR A 200 -16.15 11.27 6.16
C THR A 200 -14.72 11.04 5.69
N VAL A 201 -14.44 9.82 5.24
CA VAL A 201 -13.26 9.51 4.44
C VAL A 201 -13.68 9.52 2.97
N GLN A 202 -13.06 10.39 2.17
CA GLN A 202 -13.25 10.44 0.73
C GLN A 202 -12.11 9.73 0.04
N VAL A 203 -12.41 8.81 -0.86
CA VAL A 203 -11.45 8.17 -1.76
C VAL A 203 -11.68 8.72 -3.15
N MET A 204 -10.70 9.44 -3.68
CA MET A 204 -10.69 10.01 -5.02
C MET A 204 -9.90 9.06 -5.93
N GLU A 205 -10.60 8.32 -6.78
CA GLU A 205 -9.99 7.34 -7.67
C GLU A 205 -9.29 8.02 -8.85
N ASN A 206 -8.17 7.49 -9.30
CA ASN A 206 -7.36 8.02 -10.41
C ASN A 206 -7.08 9.52 -10.23
N HIS A 207 -6.62 9.87 -9.05
CA HIS A 207 -6.50 11.25 -8.63
C HIS A 207 -5.30 11.96 -9.25
N GLU A 208 -5.55 13.04 -10.00
CA GLU A 208 -4.53 13.97 -10.47
C GLU A 208 -4.54 15.22 -9.58
N HIS A 209 -3.45 15.40 -8.83
CA HIS A 209 -3.28 16.54 -7.92
C HIS A 209 -3.12 17.87 -8.68
N ILE A 210 -2.39 17.84 -9.81
CA ILE A 210 -2.01 19.03 -10.57
C ILE A 210 -3.19 19.47 -11.44
N LYS A 211 -3.83 20.58 -11.08
CA LYS A 211 -5.00 21.11 -11.80
C LYS A 211 -4.71 21.37 -13.29
N ALA A 212 -3.51 21.80 -13.61
CA ALA A 212 -3.10 22.04 -15.00
C ALA A 212 -2.99 20.76 -15.85
N LEU A 213 -3.03 19.56 -15.25
CA LEU A 213 -2.95 18.26 -15.92
C LEU A 213 -4.24 17.43 -15.83
N GLN A 214 -5.32 17.96 -15.28
CA GLN A 214 -6.57 17.21 -15.11
C GLN A 214 -7.22 16.72 -16.41
N ASP A 215 -6.86 17.33 -17.56
CA ASP A 215 -7.30 16.90 -18.90
C ASP A 215 -6.42 15.76 -19.48
N GLN A 216 -5.33 15.41 -18.82
CA GLN A 216 -4.41 14.34 -19.22
C GLN A 216 -4.88 12.99 -18.66
N ILE A 217 -4.10 11.93 -18.91
CA ILE A 217 -4.36 10.61 -18.32
C ILE A 217 -4.04 10.66 -16.83
N PRO A 218 -5.02 10.49 -15.92
CA PRO A 218 -4.75 10.48 -14.50
C PRO A 218 -3.98 9.21 -14.11
N PRO A 219 -3.23 9.25 -12.99
CA PRO A 219 -2.58 8.07 -12.45
C PRO A 219 -3.61 7.02 -12.00
N GLU A 220 -3.23 5.75 -11.96
CA GLU A 220 -4.08 4.67 -11.46
C GLU A 220 -4.33 4.76 -9.95
N SER A 221 -3.45 5.44 -9.21
CA SER A 221 -3.54 5.57 -7.76
C SER A 221 -4.66 6.51 -7.33
N ALA A 222 -5.24 6.19 -6.18
CA ALA A 222 -6.23 7.03 -5.52
C ALA A 222 -5.59 8.00 -4.53
N ALA A 223 -6.34 9.05 -4.16
CA ALA A 223 -6.03 9.88 -3.01
C ALA A 223 -7.10 9.72 -1.93
N ILE A 224 -6.70 9.92 -0.66
CA ILE A 224 -7.62 9.98 0.47
C ILE A 224 -7.73 11.42 0.96
N ASN A 225 -8.96 11.84 1.29
CA ASN A 225 -9.22 13.12 1.93
C ASN A 225 -10.09 12.93 3.18
N LEU A 226 -9.58 13.35 4.31
CA LEU A 226 -10.34 13.35 5.57
C LEU A 226 -11.16 14.63 5.69
N ARG A 227 -12.46 14.48 5.82
CA ARG A 227 -13.38 15.58 6.16
C ARG A 227 -13.65 15.58 7.66
N LEU A 228 -13.24 16.63 8.33
CA LEU A 228 -13.42 16.78 9.76
C LEU A 228 -14.87 17.20 10.10
N LYS A 229 -15.33 16.86 11.29
CA LYS A 229 -16.58 17.38 11.84
C LYS A 229 -16.45 18.88 12.15
N LYS A 230 -17.55 19.61 12.11
CA LYS A 230 -17.55 21.06 12.39
C LYS A 230 -16.87 21.42 13.72
N LYS A 231 -17.04 20.57 14.75
CA LYS A 231 -16.44 20.78 16.08
C LYS A 231 -14.90 20.67 16.09
N ALA A 232 -14.29 19.98 15.10
CA ALA A 232 -12.85 19.74 14.99
C ALA A 232 -12.15 20.75 14.07
N LYS A 233 -12.90 21.43 13.17
CA LYS A 233 -12.34 22.41 12.23
C LYS A 233 -11.98 23.72 12.94
N GLY A 234 -10.78 24.22 12.68
CA GLY A 234 -10.30 25.50 13.23
C GLY A 234 -10.12 25.50 14.75
N ARG A 235 -9.92 24.32 15.34
CA ARG A 235 -9.63 24.14 16.76
C ARG A 235 -8.39 23.29 16.96
N TRP A 236 -7.72 23.48 18.09
CA TRP A 236 -6.61 22.62 18.48
C TRP A 236 -7.14 21.26 18.95
N LEU A 237 -6.79 20.21 18.22
CA LEU A 237 -6.95 18.84 18.66
C LEU A 237 -5.74 18.47 19.49
N LYS A 238 -5.95 18.17 20.74
CA LYS A 238 -4.87 17.87 21.70
C LYS A 238 -5.06 16.43 22.17
N THR A 239 -4.05 15.62 21.98
CA THR A 239 -4.03 14.25 22.49
C THR A 239 -2.74 14.01 23.24
N VAL A 240 -2.84 13.38 24.39
CA VAL A 240 -1.69 12.94 25.18
C VAL A 240 -1.96 11.52 25.63
N ASP A 241 -1.04 10.62 25.32
CA ASP A 241 -1.05 9.23 25.76
C ASP A 241 0.14 9.04 26.72
N LEU A 242 -0.12 8.55 27.91
CA LEU A 242 0.90 8.28 28.92
C LEU A 242 0.84 6.80 29.30
N GLY A 243 1.79 6.03 28.85
CA GLY A 243 1.95 4.61 29.13
C GLY A 243 3.12 4.32 30.05
N VAL A 244 2.88 3.53 31.07
CA VAL A 244 3.89 2.97 31.96
C VAL A 244 3.64 1.47 32.12
N GLY A 245 4.69 0.68 32.10
CA GLY A 245 4.59 -0.76 32.18
C GLY A 245 5.87 -1.42 32.70
N PHE A 246 5.83 -2.74 32.83
CA PHE A 246 6.94 -3.55 33.29
C PHE A 246 7.03 -4.86 32.51
N ASP A 247 8.26 -5.28 32.27
CA ASP A 247 8.63 -6.65 31.93
C ASP A 247 9.75 -7.15 32.84
N SER A 248 10.26 -8.36 32.61
CA SER A 248 11.38 -8.89 33.41
C SER A 248 12.70 -8.13 33.25
N ASN A 249 12.80 -7.23 32.27
CA ASN A 249 14.00 -6.42 31.99
C ASN A 249 13.88 -4.99 32.53
N GLY A 250 12.75 -4.61 33.12
CA GLY A 250 12.56 -3.34 33.81
C GLY A 250 11.33 -2.52 33.35
N LEU A 251 11.45 -1.21 33.54
CA LEU A 251 10.38 -0.25 33.28
C LEU A 251 10.18 0.00 31.77
N LEU A 252 8.93 -0.13 31.34
CA LEU A 252 8.49 0.25 30.00
C LEU A 252 7.75 1.59 30.03
N ARG A 253 7.92 2.37 28.95
CA ARG A 253 7.20 3.62 28.72
C ARG A 253 6.67 3.67 27.29
N ASP A 254 5.57 4.39 27.15
CA ASP A 254 4.96 4.72 25.85
C ASP A 254 4.26 6.07 26.00
N VAL A 255 4.85 7.13 25.45
CA VAL A 255 4.33 8.48 25.58
C VAL A 255 4.17 9.08 24.20
N ASN A 256 2.94 9.52 23.90
CA ASN A 256 2.60 10.24 22.69
C ASN A 256 1.96 11.58 23.04
N ALA A 257 2.38 12.64 22.39
CA ALA A 257 1.77 13.96 22.50
C ALA A 257 1.57 14.54 21.11
N ALA A 258 0.34 14.86 20.76
CA ALA A 258 0.01 15.48 19.50
C ALA A 258 -0.83 16.76 19.70
N LEU A 259 -0.37 17.84 19.10
CA LEU A 259 -1.09 19.11 18.99
C LEU A 259 -1.33 19.36 17.51
N MET A 260 -2.58 19.32 17.07
CA MET A 260 -2.94 19.46 15.67
C MET A 260 -4.01 20.54 15.50
N TYR A 261 -3.85 21.36 14.49
CA TYR A 261 -4.79 22.41 14.12
C TYR A 261 -5.06 22.35 12.63
N PHE A 262 -6.33 22.22 12.24
CA PHE A 262 -6.74 22.12 10.84
C PHE A 262 -7.81 23.17 10.53
N ALA A 263 -7.42 24.24 9.84
CA ALA A 263 -8.31 25.27 9.32
C ALA A 263 -8.21 25.33 7.79
N GLN A 264 -9.03 26.12 7.14
CA GLN A 264 -9.08 26.21 5.67
C GLN A 264 -7.82 26.87 5.04
N ARG A 265 -7.14 27.71 5.80
CA ARG A 265 -5.96 28.45 5.30
C ARG A 265 -4.67 28.10 6.01
N GLN A 266 -4.73 27.40 7.13
CA GLN A 266 -3.54 27.06 7.89
C GLN A 266 -3.74 25.74 8.63
N GLN A 267 -2.67 24.96 8.67
CA GLN A 267 -2.61 23.72 9.43
C GLN A 267 -1.29 23.66 10.18
N HIS A 268 -1.34 23.19 11.42
CA HIS A 268 -0.17 23.06 12.29
C HIS A 268 -0.19 21.70 12.95
N VAL A 269 0.96 21.05 13.03
CA VAL A 269 1.13 19.79 13.74
C VAL A 269 2.41 19.84 14.53
N PHE A 270 2.31 19.58 15.81
CA PHE A 270 3.43 19.20 16.67
C PHE A 270 3.16 17.79 17.18
N TYR A 271 4.14 16.90 17.03
CA TYR A 271 4.06 15.53 17.43
C TYR A 271 5.34 15.10 18.13
N TYR A 272 5.20 14.50 19.31
CA TYR A 272 6.28 13.88 20.05
C TYR A 272 5.88 12.47 20.47
N GLU A 273 6.80 11.52 20.30
CA GLU A 273 6.65 10.14 20.71
C GLU A 273 7.93 9.63 21.36
N THR A 274 7.78 8.86 22.41
CA THR A 274 8.89 8.09 22.99
C THR A 274 8.37 6.76 23.51
N ASP A 275 9.05 5.69 23.16
CA ASP A 275 8.76 4.36 23.67
C ASP A 275 10.02 3.49 23.82
N ASN A 276 9.89 2.43 24.62
CA ASN A 276 10.84 1.32 24.76
C ASN A 276 10.14 -0.04 24.85
N ASN A 277 8.90 -0.09 24.34
CA ASN A 277 8.02 -1.26 24.42
C ASN A 277 8.19 -2.24 23.24
N GLY A 278 9.17 -2.00 22.36
CA GLY A 278 9.45 -2.82 21.19
C GLY A 278 8.58 -2.48 19.99
N SER A 279 7.95 -1.33 19.98
CA SER A 279 7.25 -0.84 18.78
C SER A 279 8.23 -0.60 17.63
N SER A 280 7.93 -1.14 16.46
CA SER A 280 8.72 -0.91 15.24
C SER A 280 8.10 0.15 14.33
N VAL A 281 7.05 0.82 14.80
CA VAL A 281 6.28 1.76 13.97
C VAL A 281 7.10 3.03 13.74
N ASN A 282 7.46 3.27 12.50
CA ASN A 282 8.07 4.52 12.07
C ASN A 282 7.00 5.47 11.54
N TRP A 283 6.44 6.32 12.40
CA TRP A 283 5.39 7.26 12.04
C TRP A 283 5.90 8.40 11.13
N LEU A 284 7.22 8.60 11.07
CA LEU A 284 7.87 9.60 10.22
C LEU A 284 8.19 9.08 8.81
N LYS A 285 7.86 7.81 8.50
CA LYS A 285 8.08 7.23 7.18
C LYS A 285 7.21 7.92 6.13
N SER A 286 7.83 8.35 5.04
CA SER A 286 7.11 8.85 3.85
C SER A 286 6.75 7.69 2.93
N TYR A 287 5.52 7.69 2.43
CA TYR A 287 4.98 6.65 1.55
C TYR A 287 4.80 7.11 0.10
N TYR A 288 4.89 8.41 -0.16
CA TYR A 288 4.91 8.99 -1.51
C TYR A 288 5.78 10.24 -1.53
N GLY A 289 6.04 10.75 -2.71
CA GLY A 289 6.99 11.83 -2.97
C GLY A 289 8.34 11.31 -3.47
N GLU A 290 9.08 12.17 -4.11
CA GLU A 290 10.42 11.87 -4.63
C GLU A 290 11.47 12.09 -3.53
N ASN A 291 12.26 11.06 -3.23
CA ASN A 291 13.38 11.15 -2.30
C ASN A 291 14.66 10.70 -2.99
N TYR A 292 15.52 11.65 -3.31
CA TYR A 292 16.82 11.43 -3.94
C TYR A 292 17.96 11.25 -2.93
N ILE A 293 17.75 11.69 -1.68
CA ILE A 293 18.71 11.50 -0.60
C ILE A 293 18.45 10.13 0.02
N ARG A 294 19.25 9.13 -0.38
CA ARG A 294 19.11 7.76 0.12
C ARG A 294 20.41 7.33 0.80
N PRO A 295 20.37 6.95 2.09
CA PRO A 295 21.51 6.31 2.74
C PRO A 295 21.98 5.12 1.89
N SER A 296 23.26 5.05 1.62
CA SER A 296 23.87 4.02 0.79
C SER A 296 24.96 3.34 1.60
N ASN A 297 24.55 2.56 2.61
CA ASN A 297 25.50 1.86 3.45
C ASN A 297 26.16 0.71 2.65
N LEU A 298 27.46 0.79 2.50
CA LEU A 298 28.30 -0.23 1.86
C LEU A 298 28.92 -1.14 2.90
N THR A 299 29.02 -0.66 4.16
CA THR A 299 29.53 -1.38 5.31
C THR A 299 28.51 -1.38 6.44
N SER A 300 28.41 -2.47 7.18
CA SER A 300 27.53 -2.62 8.35
C SER A 300 28.02 -3.73 9.26
N ILE A 301 27.60 -3.73 10.51
CA ILE A 301 27.68 -4.94 11.35
C ILE A 301 26.65 -5.98 10.89
N ILE A 302 26.82 -7.22 11.28
CA ILE A 302 25.74 -8.19 11.23
C ILE A 302 24.77 -7.86 12.37
N PHE A 303 23.57 -7.49 12.02
CA PHE A 303 22.50 -7.19 12.96
C PHE A 303 21.36 -8.22 12.80
N PRO A 304 20.85 -8.83 13.88
CA PRO A 304 19.73 -9.76 13.78
C PRO A 304 18.53 -9.10 13.07
N GLY A 305 17.96 -9.78 12.11
CA GLY A 305 16.71 -9.34 11.48
C GLY A 305 15.55 -9.34 12.49
N SER A 306 14.48 -8.60 12.20
CA SER A 306 13.26 -8.68 13.01
C SER A 306 12.58 -10.03 12.83
N SER A 307 12.13 -10.65 13.92
CA SER A 307 11.37 -11.89 13.83
C SER A 307 10.06 -11.67 13.06
N PRO A 308 9.58 -12.64 12.28
CA PRO A 308 8.31 -12.54 11.57
C PRO A 308 7.10 -12.23 12.48
N VAL A 309 7.19 -12.56 13.76
CA VAL A 309 6.15 -12.26 14.74
C VAL A 309 6.28 -10.88 15.40
N GLY A 310 7.31 -10.09 15.03
CA GLY A 310 7.49 -8.70 15.51
C GLY A 310 7.82 -8.52 16.99
N LYS A 311 8.15 -9.60 17.71
CA LYS A 311 8.35 -9.56 19.18
C LYS A 311 9.82 -9.64 19.62
N SER A 312 10.80 -9.57 18.71
CA SER A 312 12.24 -9.66 19.04
C SER A 312 12.89 -8.30 19.30
N LEU A 313 12.33 -7.23 18.78
CA LEU A 313 12.91 -5.90 18.88
C LEU A 313 12.83 -5.33 20.30
N ARG A 314 13.96 -4.83 20.81
CA ARG A 314 14.06 -3.98 22.01
C ARG A 314 14.56 -2.63 21.56
N ASN A 315 13.70 -1.64 21.64
CA ASN A 315 14.01 -0.27 21.22
C ASN A 315 14.13 0.70 22.39
N ASN A 316 14.57 1.89 22.10
CA ASN A 316 14.44 3.09 22.92
C ASN A 316 14.44 4.28 21.98
N GLN A 317 13.22 4.70 21.57
CA GLN A 317 13.07 5.71 20.55
C GLN A 317 12.48 7.03 21.06
N HIS A 318 12.87 8.12 20.38
CA HIS A 318 12.29 9.45 20.50
C HIS A 318 12.08 10.01 19.13
N ASN A 319 10.87 10.44 18.82
CA ASN A 319 10.48 11.04 17.55
C ASN A 319 9.87 12.42 17.80
N ILE A 320 10.32 13.42 17.06
CA ILE A 320 9.78 14.78 17.10
C ILE A 320 9.41 15.17 15.67
N CYS A 321 8.23 15.72 15.49
CA CYS A 321 7.81 16.29 14.23
C CYS A 321 7.13 17.64 14.45
N PHE A 322 7.56 18.63 13.69
CA PHE A 322 6.89 19.90 13.58
C PHE A 322 6.57 20.16 12.12
N SER A 323 5.30 20.37 11.82
CA SER A 323 4.82 20.61 10.47
C SER A 323 3.89 21.82 10.46
N ASN A 324 4.06 22.67 9.47
CA ASN A 324 3.24 23.86 9.27
C ASN A 324 2.88 23.97 7.79
N LEU A 325 1.63 24.32 7.50
CA LEU A 325 1.14 24.62 6.16
C LEU A 325 0.30 25.90 6.22
N ASN A 326 0.63 26.85 5.36
CA ASN A 326 -0.13 28.09 5.22
C ASN A 326 -0.48 28.32 3.75
N LYS A 327 -1.73 28.61 3.47
CA LYS A 327 -2.18 29.11 2.18
C LYS A 327 -1.80 30.58 2.03
N LEU A 328 -1.04 30.87 0.99
CA LEU A 328 -0.68 32.24 0.62
C LEU A 328 -1.79 32.87 -0.24
N SER A 329 -2.46 32.04 -1.07
CA SER A 329 -3.62 32.41 -1.89
C SER A 329 -4.59 31.24 -2.01
N GLU A 330 -5.58 31.32 -2.89
CA GLU A 330 -6.49 30.18 -3.16
C GLU A 330 -5.78 29.00 -3.88
N THR A 331 -4.65 29.28 -4.52
CA THR A 331 -3.86 28.28 -5.27
C THR A 331 -2.48 28.03 -4.68
N ALA A 332 -1.93 29.00 -3.95
CA ALA A 332 -0.56 28.95 -3.44
C ALA A 332 -0.52 28.60 -1.95
N GLU A 333 0.41 27.72 -1.60
CA GLU A 333 0.68 27.32 -0.23
C GLU A 333 2.18 27.17 0.04
N ILE A 334 2.57 27.41 1.28
CA ILE A 334 3.89 27.14 1.79
C ILE A 334 3.80 26.16 2.95
N LYS A 335 4.68 25.18 2.96
CA LYS A 335 4.74 24.15 3.96
C LYS A 335 6.17 23.89 4.38
N TYR A 336 6.39 23.69 5.67
CA TYR A 336 7.65 23.21 6.19
C TYR A 336 7.44 22.09 7.20
N ASN A 337 8.30 21.07 7.10
CA ASN A 337 8.30 19.91 7.97
C ASN A 337 9.71 19.74 8.55
N ILE A 338 9.79 19.68 9.86
CA ILE A 338 11.02 19.41 10.60
C ILE A 338 10.80 18.13 11.40
N THR A 339 11.68 17.16 11.20
CA THR A 339 11.60 15.89 11.96
C THR A 339 12.96 15.54 12.53
N TYR A 340 12.95 14.96 13.73
CA TYR A 340 14.11 14.33 14.35
C TYR A 340 13.70 12.99 14.95
N ARG A 341 14.53 11.99 14.74
CA ARG A 341 14.40 10.66 15.33
C ARG A 341 15.70 10.24 15.97
N HIS A 342 15.61 9.74 17.19
CA HIS A 342 16.65 9.00 17.86
C HIS A 342 16.12 7.64 18.21
N ASP A 343 16.87 6.57 17.90
CA ASP A 343 16.45 5.20 18.21
C ASP A 343 17.65 4.32 18.58
N ILE A 344 17.55 3.60 19.67
CA ILE A 344 18.50 2.57 20.06
C ILE A 344 17.79 1.23 19.98
N GLN A 345 18.26 0.36 19.10
CA GLN A 345 17.73 -0.99 18.93
C GLN A 345 18.71 -2.02 19.46
N ARG A 346 18.21 -3.02 20.18
CA ARG A 346 19.00 -4.16 20.66
C ARG A 346 18.29 -5.44 20.25
N GLN A 347 19.07 -6.36 19.72
CA GLN A 347 18.56 -7.67 19.34
C GLN A 347 19.65 -8.74 19.53
N SER A 348 19.19 -9.96 19.86
CA SER A 348 20.04 -11.14 19.92
C SER A 348 19.36 -12.29 19.19
N SER A 349 20.16 -13.06 18.45
CA SER A 349 19.69 -14.26 17.75
C SER A 349 20.82 -15.26 17.60
N TYR A 350 20.45 -16.54 17.57
CA TYR A 350 21.32 -17.58 17.01
C TYR A 350 20.88 -17.87 15.58
N SER A 351 21.81 -17.89 14.64
CA SER A 351 21.52 -18.25 13.25
C SER A 351 22.46 -19.34 12.75
N GLN A 352 21.93 -20.19 11.88
CA GLN A 352 22.68 -21.18 11.14
C GLN A 352 22.38 -21.03 9.66
N THR A 353 23.39 -20.76 8.87
CA THR A 353 23.29 -20.63 7.41
C THR A 353 23.99 -21.83 6.78
N THR A 354 23.24 -22.63 6.04
CA THR A 354 23.75 -23.75 5.27
C THR A 354 23.82 -23.38 3.79
N TYR A 355 25.01 -23.32 3.25
CA TYR A 355 25.28 -23.08 1.83
C TYR A 355 25.35 -24.41 1.12
N LEU A 356 24.53 -24.56 0.08
CA LEU A 356 24.53 -25.73 -0.80
C LEU A 356 25.52 -25.46 -1.95
N LEU A 357 26.50 -26.32 -2.12
CA LEU A 357 27.53 -26.18 -3.15
C LEU A 357 27.17 -27.04 -4.38
N PRO A 358 27.74 -26.71 -5.57
CA PRO A 358 27.46 -27.43 -6.81
C PRO A 358 27.91 -28.92 -6.81
N ASP A 359 28.87 -29.26 -5.99
CA ASP A 359 29.38 -30.63 -5.77
C ASP A 359 28.51 -31.44 -4.81
N ALA A 360 27.32 -30.98 -4.47
CA ALA A 360 26.40 -31.53 -3.49
C ALA A 360 26.94 -31.54 -2.04
N THR A 361 28.08 -30.91 -1.76
CA THR A 361 28.55 -30.68 -0.40
C THR A 361 27.87 -29.43 0.21
N THR A 362 28.00 -29.28 1.51
CA THR A 362 27.44 -28.13 2.23
C THR A 362 28.53 -27.43 3.05
N ARG A 363 28.38 -26.13 3.18
CA ARG A 363 29.14 -25.33 4.14
C ARG A 363 28.17 -24.71 5.12
N MET A 364 28.53 -24.74 6.41
CA MET A 364 27.66 -24.26 7.46
C MET A 364 28.37 -23.15 8.25
N MET A 365 27.62 -22.07 8.47
CA MET A 365 28.00 -20.96 9.33
C MET A 365 26.98 -20.92 10.48
N SER A 366 27.45 -21.11 11.70
CA SER A 366 26.64 -20.86 12.91
C SER A 366 27.08 -19.55 13.55
N GLU A 367 26.15 -18.71 13.95
CA GLU A 367 26.42 -17.38 14.51
C GLU A 367 25.52 -17.14 15.72
N ASP A 368 26.13 -16.80 16.86
CA ASP A 368 25.43 -16.19 17.98
C ASP A 368 25.70 -14.69 17.94
N ILE A 369 24.64 -13.91 17.74
CA ILE A 369 24.73 -12.48 17.46
C ILE A 369 24.05 -11.70 18.58
N SER A 370 24.77 -10.75 19.16
CA SER A 370 24.21 -9.73 20.06
C SER A 370 24.60 -8.36 19.55
N ALA A 371 23.62 -7.56 19.17
CA ALA A 371 23.90 -6.29 18.49
C ALA A 371 23.04 -5.14 19.00
N ARG A 372 23.65 -3.95 18.99
CA ARG A 372 23.05 -2.66 19.31
C ARG A 372 23.25 -1.71 18.12
N ASN A 373 22.16 -1.21 17.60
CA ASN A 373 22.14 -0.15 16.58
C ASN A 373 21.67 1.15 17.26
N THR A 374 22.40 2.24 17.06
CA THR A 374 22.00 3.58 17.52
C THR A 374 21.87 4.48 16.30
N THR A 375 20.66 4.89 15.97
CA THR A 375 20.36 5.71 14.78
C THR A 375 19.84 7.07 15.19
N ASN A 376 20.34 8.11 14.53
CA ASN A 376 19.80 9.45 14.57
C ASN A 376 19.45 9.89 13.14
N ALA A 377 18.30 10.50 12.95
CA ALA A 377 17.88 11.04 11.66
C ALA A 377 17.20 12.40 11.85
N ALA A 378 17.62 13.37 11.07
CA ALA A 378 17.02 14.70 11.04
C ALA A 378 16.64 15.06 9.61
N THR A 379 15.45 15.63 9.41
CA THR A 379 15.05 16.17 8.10
C THR A 379 14.44 17.56 8.26
N VAL A 380 14.77 18.44 7.33
CA VAL A 380 14.11 19.74 7.15
C VAL A 380 13.63 19.79 5.71
N GLN A 381 12.33 19.96 5.52
CA GLN A 381 11.70 20.07 4.21
C GLN A 381 10.97 21.40 4.11
N LEU A 382 11.29 22.17 3.09
CA LEU A 382 10.58 23.38 2.71
C LEU A 382 9.89 23.13 1.37
N HIS A 383 8.59 23.39 1.30
CA HIS A 383 7.76 23.14 0.13
C HIS A 383 6.94 24.39 -0.18
N LEU A 384 7.08 24.89 -1.39
CA LEU A 384 6.27 25.95 -1.99
C LEU A 384 5.49 25.36 -3.16
N GLU A 385 4.18 25.57 -3.20
CA GLU A 385 3.31 25.11 -4.28
C GLU A 385 2.30 26.19 -4.67
N ASP A 386 2.16 26.45 -5.96
CA ASP A 386 1.06 27.20 -6.56
C ASP A 386 0.35 26.31 -7.60
N ASN A 387 -0.85 25.84 -7.27
CA ASN A 387 -1.61 24.88 -8.05
C ASN A 387 -2.82 25.53 -8.73
N GLY A 388 -2.54 26.34 -9.74
CA GLY A 388 -3.54 26.95 -10.59
C GLY A 388 -3.95 26.06 -11.78
N SER A 389 -5.06 26.43 -12.45
CA SER A 389 -5.56 25.67 -13.62
C SER A 389 -4.68 25.83 -14.87
N LYS A 390 -3.94 26.91 -14.98
CA LYS A 390 -3.03 27.19 -16.12
C LYS A 390 -1.55 27.18 -15.72
N THR A 391 -1.25 27.52 -14.49
CA THR A 391 0.12 27.59 -13.95
C THR A 391 0.20 26.66 -12.75
N TYR A 392 1.21 25.84 -12.74
CA TYR A 392 1.61 25.07 -11.59
C TYR A 392 3.08 25.30 -11.33
N LEU A 393 3.41 25.65 -10.10
CA LEU A 393 4.78 25.77 -9.64
C LEU A 393 4.92 25.07 -8.31
N LYS A 394 5.83 24.12 -8.24
CA LYS A 394 6.20 23.44 -6.99
C LYS A 394 7.71 23.50 -6.85
N ASN A 395 8.17 23.89 -5.68
CA ASN A 395 9.57 23.76 -5.30
C ASN A 395 9.64 23.07 -3.93
N THR A 396 10.47 22.05 -3.83
CA THR A 396 10.74 21.34 -2.59
C THR A 396 12.24 21.33 -2.34
N LEU A 397 12.64 21.83 -1.19
CA LEU A 397 14.01 21.76 -0.70
C LEU A 397 14.05 20.83 0.50
N ASP A 398 14.83 19.75 0.39
CA ASP A 398 15.03 18.74 1.43
C ASP A 398 16.47 18.77 1.92
N LEU A 399 16.67 18.94 3.21
CA LEU A 399 17.92 18.69 3.91
C LEU A 399 17.73 17.47 4.81
N ALA A 400 18.55 16.44 4.64
CA ALA A 400 18.45 15.22 5.43
C ALA A 400 19.82 14.78 5.95
N GLY A 401 19.86 14.48 7.24
CA GLY A 401 20.99 13.86 7.90
C GLY A 401 20.58 12.54 8.56
N ASN A 402 21.39 11.51 8.39
CA ASN A 402 21.22 10.25 9.09
C ASN A 402 22.61 9.78 9.54
N TRP A 403 22.75 9.44 10.83
CA TRP A 403 23.99 8.90 11.37
C TRP A 403 23.71 7.76 12.33
N SER A 404 24.50 6.70 12.20
CA SER A 404 24.40 5.53 13.08
C SER A 404 25.74 5.17 13.70
N ASP A 405 25.66 4.57 14.86
CA ASP A 405 26.76 3.96 15.61
C ASP A 405 26.27 2.57 16.05
N ASP A 406 26.84 1.55 15.42
CA ASP A 406 26.38 0.17 15.50
C ASP A 406 27.46 -0.68 16.11
N ASN A 407 27.14 -1.43 17.17
CA ASN A 407 28.05 -2.30 17.89
C ASN A 407 27.47 -3.71 17.96
N GLY A 408 28.29 -4.72 17.73
CA GLY A 408 27.84 -6.11 17.78
C GLY A 408 28.95 -7.08 18.16
N LEU A 409 28.60 -8.07 18.97
CA LEU A 409 29.41 -9.25 19.23
C LEU A 409 28.82 -10.40 18.40
N VAL A 410 29.68 -11.09 17.67
CA VAL A 410 29.32 -12.30 16.92
C VAL A 410 30.28 -13.41 17.32
N VAL A 411 29.72 -14.54 17.74
CA VAL A 411 30.47 -15.79 17.92
C VAL A 411 30.11 -16.70 16.75
N ALA A 412 31.03 -16.86 15.80
CA ALA A 412 30.78 -17.61 14.57
C ALA A 412 31.72 -18.82 14.51
N ASN A 413 31.16 -20.05 14.43
CA ASN A 413 31.92 -21.29 14.37
C ASN A 413 33.03 -21.38 15.45
N LYS A 414 32.80 -20.86 16.67
CA LYS A 414 33.70 -20.74 17.83
C LYS A 414 34.69 -19.57 17.78
N ALA A 415 34.82 -18.84 16.69
CA ALA A 415 35.59 -17.59 16.63
C ALA A 415 34.72 -16.41 17.12
N SER A 416 35.34 -15.44 17.75
CA SER A 416 34.65 -14.28 18.35
C SER A 416 35.08 -12.99 17.67
N PHE A 417 34.09 -12.19 17.24
CA PHE A 417 34.29 -10.93 16.54
C PHE A 417 33.48 -9.80 17.18
N LEU A 418 34.17 -8.77 17.63
CA LEU A 418 33.56 -7.50 18.02
C LEU A 418 33.49 -6.63 16.75
N GLN A 419 32.30 -6.18 16.40
CA GLN A 419 32.06 -5.33 15.23
C GLN A 419 31.64 -3.95 15.70
N HIS A 420 32.21 -2.91 15.05
CA HIS A 420 31.80 -1.54 15.22
C HIS A 420 31.64 -0.88 13.86
N ALA A 421 30.43 -0.44 13.51
CA ALA A 421 30.18 0.28 12.28
C ALA A 421 29.64 1.69 12.56
N PHE A 422 30.15 2.62 11.81
CA PHE A 422 29.79 4.02 11.88
C PHE A 422 29.41 4.53 10.50
N ASN A 423 28.23 5.13 10.37
CA ASN A 423 27.73 5.68 9.13
C ASN A 423 27.23 7.11 9.34
N ARG A 424 27.62 8.03 8.45
CA ARG A 424 27.07 9.37 8.39
C ARG A 424 26.60 9.65 6.98
N ASN A 425 25.34 10.01 6.82
CA ASN A 425 24.78 10.43 5.54
C ASN A 425 24.22 11.84 5.69
N LEU A 426 24.70 12.77 4.87
CA LEU A 426 24.18 14.13 4.79
C LEU A 426 23.87 14.43 3.32
N GLY A 427 22.69 14.93 3.06
CA GLY A 427 22.25 15.25 1.71
C GLY A 427 21.34 16.45 1.64
N LEU A 428 21.45 17.14 0.50
CA LEU A 428 20.60 18.24 0.08
C LEU A 428 19.95 17.85 -1.24
N ASN A 429 18.64 18.04 -1.36
CA ASN A 429 17.88 17.86 -2.59
C ASN A 429 17.00 19.08 -2.84
N ASN A 430 16.98 19.55 -4.08
CA ASN A 430 16.04 20.56 -4.54
C ASN A 430 15.29 20.04 -5.76
N HIS A 431 13.97 19.97 -5.65
CA HIS A 431 13.08 19.53 -6.71
C HIS A 431 12.13 20.64 -7.10
N THR A 432 12.09 20.96 -8.39
CA THR A 432 11.19 21.99 -8.95
C THR A 432 10.38 21.40 -10.07
N GLU A 433 9.07 21.67 -10.04
CA GLU A 433 8.14 21.39 -11.12
C GLU A 433 7.46 22.68 -11.54
N TRP A 434 7.48 22.97 -12.83
CA TRP A 434 6.83 24.16 -13.38
C TRP A 434 6.04 23.81 -14.64
N ILE A 435 4.74 24.07 -14.61
CA ILE A 435 3.84 23.92 -15.74
C ILE A 435 3.25 25.25 -16.08
N GLN A 436 3.32 25.63 -17.36
CA GLN A 436 2.64 26.78 -17.91
C GLN A 436 1.78 26.35 -19.09
N ARG A 437 0.47 26.57 -18.99
CA ARG A 437 -0.52 26.31 -20.04
C ARG A 437 -0.88 27.62 -20.75
N THR A 438 -1.01 27.54 -22.06
CA THR A 438 -1.53 28.64 -22.88
C THR A 438 -3.05 28.53 -23.03
N THR A 439 -3.70 29.61 -23.44
CA THR A 439 -5.17 29.61 -23.71
C THR A 439 -5.59 28.62 -24.79
N ASN A 440 -4.70 28.31 -25.71
CA ASN A 440 -4.94 27.35 -26.81
C ASN A 440 -4.67 25.90 -26.41
N GLY A 441 -4.52 25.63 -25.10
CA GLY A 441 -4.30 24.28 -24.54
C GLY A 441 -2.90 23.71 -24.69
N GLY A 442 -1.97 24.42 -25.34
CA GLY A 442 -0.55 24.10 -25.35
C GLY A 442 0.14 24.52 -24.05
N GLY A 443 1.43 24.29 -23.96
CA GLY A 443 2.24 24.70 -22.81
C GLY A 443 3.53 23.92 -22.70
N PHE A 444 4.18 24.07 -21.55
CA PHE A 444 5.35 23.27 -21.20
C PHE A 444 5.25 22.76 -19.76
N TYR A 445 5.96 21.70 -19.50
CA TYR A 445 6.19 21.12 -18.19
C TYR A 445 7.68 20.92 -17.99
N LEU A 446 8.27 21.67 -17.08
CA LEU A 446 9.67 21.59 -16.68
C LEU A 446 9.77 20.89 -15.31
N LYS A 447 10.57 19.85 -15.23
CA LYS A 447 11.02 19.24 -13.97
C LYS A 447 12.53 19.37 -13.85
N THR A 448 13.01 19.76 -12.69
CA THR A 448 14.43 19.74 -12.37
C THR A 448 14.64 19.21 -10.97
N THR A 449 15.64 18.36 -10.79
CA THR A 449 16.04 17.83 -9.50
C THR A 449 17.55 17.91 -9.37
N ASN A 450 18.00 18.61 -8.37
CA ASN A 450 19.42 18.77 -8.06
C ASN A 450 19.69 18.21 -6.68
N PHE A 451 20.71 17.36 -6.55
CA PHE A 451 21.06 16.79 -5.27
C PHE A 451 22.55 16.65 -5.06
N VAL A 452 22.96 16.71 -3.82
CA VAL A 452 24.31 16.41 -3.35
C VAL A 452 24.22 15.62 -2.06
N GLN A 453 25.01 14.58 -1.95
CA GLN A 453 25.04 13.68 -0.80
C GLN A 453 26.46 13.25 -0.50
N THR A 454 26.80 13.16 0.77
CA THR A 454 28.04 12.54 1.25
C THR A 454 27.73 11.51 2.31
N ASN A 455 28.45 10.36 2.26
CA ASN A 455 28.23 9.26 3.17
C ASN A 455 29.57 8.61 3.57
N PRO A 456 30.36 9.21 4.49
CA PRO A 456 31.49 8.54 5.12
C PRO A 456 31.01 7.41 6.04
N GLN A 457 31.70 6.27 5.95
CA GLN A 457 31.39 5.03 6.65
C GLN A 457 32.68 4.38 7.13
N ALA A 458 32.61 3.67 8.24
CA ALA A 458 33.70 2.83 8.73
C ALA A 458 33.12 1.54 9.34
N LEU A 459 33.85 0.44 9.17
CA LEU A 459 33.62 -0.83 9.85
C LEU A 459 34.93 -1.30 10.46
N ALA A 460 34.96 -1.51 11.76
CA ALA A 460 36.05 -2.14 12.47
C ALA A 460 35.64 -3.52 12.98
N ILE A 461 36.51 -4.49 12.84
CA ILE A 461 36.37 -5.86 13.35
C ILE A 461 37.57 -6.13 14.24
N GLU A 462 37.32 -6.61 15.43
CA GLU A 462 38.33 -6.95 16.45
C GLU A 462 38.06 -8.34 17.01
N GLY A 463 39.08 -9.04 17.46
CA GLY A 463 39.01 -10.40 18.02
C GLY A 463 39.84 -11.38 17.24
N ASP A 464 39.28 -12.52 16.85
CA ASP A 464 39.98 -13.56 16.07
C ASP A 464 40.33 -13.12 14.62
N MET A 465 39.78 -12.00 14.17
CA MET A 465 40.19 -11.27 12.96
C MET A 465 40.33 -9.79 13.32
N GLN A 466 41.31 -9.12 12.72
CA GLN A 466 41.47 -7.67 12.84
C GLN A 466 41.40 -7.07 11.43
N ALA A 467 40.34 -6.28 11.22
CA ALA A 467 40.15 -5.60 9.95
C ALA A 467 39.47 -4.24 10.17
N ARG A 468 39.82 -3.28 9.29
CA ARG A 468 39.14 -1.97 9.24
C ARG A 468 38.89 -1.58 7.82
N GLN A 469 37.63 -1.32 7.52
CA GLN A 469 37.15 -0.78 6.25
C GLN A 469 36.70 0.66 6.43
N ASP A 470 37.36 1.60 5.80
CA ASP A 470 36.93 2.99 5.69
C ASP A 470 36.37 3.23 4.28
N VAL A 471 35.22 3.90 4.17
CA VAL A 471 34.56 4.21 2.90
C VAL A 471 34.06 5.65 2.92
N ARG A 472 34.34 6.38 1.83
CA ARG A 472 33.72 7.69 1.59
C ARG A 472 33.00 7.66 0.27
N LEU A 473 31.68 7.76 0.32
CA LEU A 473 30.82 7.85 -0.85
C LEU A 473 30.34 9.31 -0.98
N SER A 474 30.47 9.88 -2.18
CA SER A 474 29.89 11.18 -2.54
C SER A 474 29.06 10.99 -3.79
N ASN A 475 27.87 11.51 -3.80
CA ASN A 475 26.97 11.45 -4.96
C ASN A 475 26.37 12.84 -5.20
N MET A 476 26.41 13.30 -6.45
CA MET A 476 25.77 14.55 -6.87
C MET A 476 25.15 14.36 -8.25
N GLY A 477 24.04 15.04 -8.48
CA GLY A 477 23.38 14.95 -9.78
C GLY A 477 22.40 16.07 -10.03
N SER A 478 22.08 16.23 -11.30
CA SER A 478 21.06 17.13 -11.82
C SER A 478 20.26 16.41 -12.89
N TYR A 479 18.97 16.24 -12.66
CA TYR A 479 18.02 15.61 -13.58
C TYR A 479 17.05 16.67 -14.07
N ASN A 480 16.95 16.84 -15.38
CA ASN A 480 16.16 17.89 -15.99
C ASN A 480 15.31 17.33 -17.11
N SER A 481 14.03 17.62 -17.10
CA SER A 481 13.12 17.24 -18.17
C SER A 481 12.23 18.40 -18.56
N LEU A 482 12.05 18.58 -19.86
CA LEU A 482 11.14 19.53 -20.46
C LEU A 482 10.18 18.78 -21.37
N THR A 483 8.90 18.88 -21.11
CA THR A 483 7.83 18.32 -21.94
C THR A 483 7.01 19.45 -22.53
N LEU A 484 6.86 19.47 -23.86
CA LEU A 484 6.02 20.44 -24.55
C LEU A 484 4.61 19.88 -24.68
N ILE A 485 3.67 20.52 -24.00
CA ILE A 485 2.27 20.16 -24.07
C ILE A 485 1.66 20.85 -25.29
N ARG A 486 1.39 20.10 -26.33
CA ARG A 486 0.80 20.64 -27.56
C ARG A 486 -0.52 19.93 -27.85
N ASN A 487 -1.62 20.65 -27.78
CA ASN A 487 -2.93 20.11 -28.15
C ASN A 487 -3.07 20.06 -29.67
N ILE A 488 -2.38 19.13 -30.32
CA ILE A 488 -2.75 18.74 -31.67
C ILE A 488 -3.94 17.79 -31.54
N ARG A 489 -5.13 18.36 -31.37
CA ARG A 489 -6.39 17.59 -31.33
C ARG A 489 -6.82 17.26 -32.76
N LYS A 490 -6.25 16.21 -33.30
CA LYS A 490 -6.82 15.56 -34.49
C LYS A 490 -7.25 14.15 -34.05
N HIS A 491 -8.53 13.86 -34.05
CA HIS A 491 -9.08 12.55 -33.71
C HIS A 491 -8.76 12.07 -32.29
N ASN A 492 -8.86 12.93 -31.28
CA ASN A 492 -8.64 12.60 -29.84
C ASN A 492 -7.19 12.29 -29.46
N TRP A 493 -6.20 12.54 -30.30
CA TRP A 493 -4.79 12.39 -30.02
C TRP A 493 -4.18 13.70 -29.52
N THR A 494 -3.30 13.57 -28.53
CA THR A 494 -2.41 14.64 -28.04
C THR A 494 -0.97 14.16 -28.15
N ILE A 495 -0.09 15.01 -28.65
CA ILE A 495 1.35 14.75 -28.74
C ILE A 495 2.08 15.74 -27.83
N ALA A 496 2.90 15.20 -26.94
CA ALA A 496 3.76 15.96 -26.02
C ALA A 496 5.23 15.57 -26.25
N PRO A 497 5.98 16.32 -27.09
CA PRO A 497 7.42 16.13 -27.23
C PRO A 497 8.14 16.42 -25.90
N SER A 498 9.21 15.68 -25.61
CA SER A 498 10.02 15.85 -24.42
C SER A 498 11.51 15.81 -24.73
N ALA A 499 12.27 16.53 -23.93
CA ALA A 499 13.73 16.45 -23.88
C ALA A 499 14.16 16.33 -22.42
N GLU A 500 15.15 15.47 -22.16
CA GLU A 500 15.71 15.29 -20.82
C GLU A 500 17.23 15.39 -20.90
N PHE A 501 17.83 15.94 -19.85
CA PHE A 501 19.26 15.94 -19.66
C PHE A 501 19.58 15.65 -18.20
N ASP A 502 20.22 14.52 -17.97
CA ASP A 502 20.59 14.07 -16.65
C ASP A 502 22.11 13.94 -16.57
N ILE A 503 22.67 14.38 -15.46
CA ILE A 503 24.07 14.19 -15.10
C ILE A 503 24.15 13.69 -13.66
N GLU A 504 24.94 12.64 -13.45
CA GLU A 504 25.21 12.09 -12.13
C GLU A 504 26.70 11.76 -12.00
N TYR A 505 27.29 12.16 -10.89
CA TYR A 505 28.65 11.83 -10.51
C TYR A 505 28.65 11.12 -9.16
N VAL A 506 29.35 9.97 -9.10
CA VAL A 506 29.59 9.21 -7.88
C VAL A 506 31.09 9.07 -7.67
N GLY A 507 31.57 9.57 -6.54
CA GLY A 507 32.94 9.36 -6.07
C GLY A 507 32.94 8.37 -4.91
N LEU A 508 33.73 7.30 -5.02
CA LEU A 508 33.85 6.26 -3.99
C LEU A 508 35.31 6.04 -3.66
N LYS A 509 35.71 6.35 -2.43
CA LYS A 509 37.02 6.00 -1.88
C LYS A 509 36.85 4.95 -0.83
N SER A 510 37.66 3.88 -0.90
CA SER A 510 37.67 2.79 0.07
C SER A 510 39.09 2.43 0.46
N LEU A 511 39.26 2.09 1.73
CA LEU A 511 40.50 1.56 2.28
C LEU A 511 40.19 0.39 3.21
N LEU A 512 40.65 -0.78 2.87
CA LEU A 512 40.56 -1.99 3.69
C LEU A 512 41.94 -2.32 4.25
N ASN A 513 42.09 -2.25 5.57
CA ASN A 513 43.26 -2.75 6.30
C ASN A 513 42.83 -4.07 6.94
N ASP A 514 43.32 -5.19 6.36
CA ASP A 514 43.05 -6.54 6.83
C ASP A 514 44.33 -7.30 6.82
N THR A 515 44.65 -8.01 7.88
CA THR A 515 45.85 -8.81 8.04
C THR A 515 45.87 -10.04 7.14
N ALA A 516 44.73 -10.49 6.65
CA ALA A 516 44.58 -11.67 5.81
C ALA A 516 44.55 -11.37 4.31
N VAL A 517 44.30 -10.12 3.89
CA VAL A 517 44.12 -9.72 2.48
C VAL A 517 45.32 -8.85 2.05
N THR A 518 46.15 -9.37 1.18
CA THR A 518 47.40 -8.71 0.78
C THR A 518 47.27 -7.93 -0.55
N ILE A 519 46.14 -7.95 -1.23
CA ILE A 519 46.02 -7.42 -2.60
C ILE A 519 44.78 -6.54 -2.75
N ALA A 520 44.91 -5.37 -3.39
CA ALA A 520 43.85 -4.45 -3.79
C ALA A 520 42.98 -3.94 -2.61
N THR A 521 43.63 -3.52 -1.52
CA THR A 521 42.98 -3.05 -0.28
C THR A 521 42.48 -1.61 -0.36
N SER A 522 42.92 -0.80 -1.33
CA SER A 522 42.38 0.52 -1.57
C SER A 522 41.78 0.67 -2.95
N GLY A 523 40.76 1.54 -3.05
CA GLY A 523 40.12 1.90 -4.31
C GLY A 523 39.68 3.36 -4.31
N ASP A 524 39.90 4.04 -5.44
CA ASP A 524 39.37 5.36 -5.75
C ASP A 524 38.64 5.27 -7.09
N MET A 525 37.31 5.38 -7.03
CA MET A 525 36.44 5.27 -8.19
C MET A 525 35.67 6.56 -8.43
N GLY A 526 35.83 7.12 -9.63
CA GLY A 526 34.95 8.14 -10.18
C GLY A 526 34.03 7.52 -11.23
N TYR A 527 32.73 7.73 -11.06
CA TYR A 527 31.71 7.32 -12.01
C TYR A 527 30.92 8.54 -12.45
N LEU A 528 30.93 8.84 -13.75
CA LEU A 528 30.17 9.89 -14.39
C LEU A 528 29.19 9.30 -15.37
N GLN A 529 27.91 9.63 -15.21
CA GLN A 529 26.85 9.32 -16.16
C GLN A 529 26.23 10.60 -16.70
N MET A 530 26.09 10.69 -18.01
CA MET A 530 25.34 11.75 -18.69
C MET A 530 24.31 11.10 -19.59
N LYS A 531 23.06 11.48 -19.49
CA LYS A 531 21.96 10.96 -20.30
C LYS A 531 21.27 12.13 -20.99
N SER A 532 21.23 12.11 -22.30
CA SER A 532 20.42 13.03 -23.10
C SER A 532 19.31 12.27 -23.78
N ASN A 533 18.08 12.68 -23.57
CA ASN A 533 16.89 12.01 -24.08
C ASN A 533 16.05 12.96 -24.93
N ILE A 534 15.59 12.48 -26.08
CA ILE A 534 14.56 13.13 -26.89
C ILE A 534 13.42 12.13 -27.03
N GLY A 535 12.20 12.54 -26.78
CA GLY A 535 11.07 11.64 -26.82
C GLY A 535 9.76 12.33 -27.13
N ALA A 536 8.70 11.55 -27.17
CA ALA A 536 7.34 12.04 -27.29
C ALA A 536 6.39 11.17 -26.47
N ASN A 537 5.46 11.82 -25.79
CA ASN A 537 4.30 11.17 -25.18
C ASN A 537 3.10 11.36 -26.12
N LEU A 538 2.54 10.25 -26.58
CA LEU A 538 1.36 10.22 -27.44
C LEU A 538 0.18 9.76 -26.58
N GLN A 539 -0.87 10.58 -26.48
CA GLN A 539 -2.05 10.25 -25.69
C GLN A 539 -3.29 10.21 -26.55
N TYR A 540 -4.08 9.16 -26.41
CA TYR A 540 -5.41 9.02 -26.99
C TYR A 540 -6.46 9.02 -25.90
N VAL A 541 -7.43 9.94 -25.98
CA VAL A 541 -8.51 10.03 -24.99
C VAL A 541 -9.85 10.09 -25.73
N LYS A 542 -10.70 9.06 -25.50
CA LYS A 542 -12.06 9.03 -26.03
C LYS A 542 -13.01 8.54 -24.95
N ASN A 543 -13.91 9.38 -24.50
CA ASN A 543 -14.85 9.10 -23.40
C ASN A 543 -14.08 8.62 -22.13
N THR A 544 -14.33 7.39 -21.74
CA THR A 544 -13.72 6.73 -20.57
C THR A 544 -12.48 5.90 -20.92
N PHE A 545 -12.10 5.82 -22.19
CA PHE A 545 -10.91 5.11 -22.66
C PHE A 545 -9.75 6.07 -22.84
N ARG A 546 -8.60 5.71 -22.25
CA ARG A 546 -7.34 6.46 -22.30
C ARG A 546 -6.18 5.54 -22.60
N LEU A 547 -5.31 5.97 -23.51
CA LEU A 547 -4.12 5.23 -23.92
C LEU A 547 -2.96 6.22 -24.07
N SER A 548 -1.80 5.89 -23.48
CA SER A 548 -0.59 6.69 -23.59
C SER A 548 0.57 5.82 -24.05
N PHE A 549 1.37 6.34 -24.98
CA PHE A 549 2.67 5.79 -25.35
C PHE A 549 3.76 6.80 -25.02
N ASN A 550 4.81 6.36 -24.33
CA ASN A 550 6.01 7.14 -24.13
C ASN A 550 7.15 6.52 -24.95
N LEU A 551 7.77 7.30 -25.84
CA LEU A 551 8.74 6.85 -26.84
C LEU A 551 10.07 7.62 -26.70
N PRO A 552 10.86 7.35 -25.65
CA PRO A 552 12.13 8.02 -25.43
C PRO A 552 13.28 7.38 -26.24
N LEU A 553 14.10 8.19 -26.85
CA LEU A 553 15.39 7.83 -27.44
C LEU A 553 16.50 8.54 -26.67
N SER A 554 17.33 7.79 -25.99
CA SER A 554 18.33 8.33 -25.06
C SER A 554 19.76 8.02 -25.52
N LEU A 555 20.61 9.03 -25.55
CA LEU A 555 22.05 8.86 -25.64
C LEU A 555 22.62 8.86 -24.23
N ASN A 556 23.19 7.75 -23.82
CA ASN A 556 23.78 7.57 -22.48
C ASN A 556 25.31 7.48 -22.62
N TYR A 557 26.02 8.44 -22.04
CA TYR A 557 27.47 8.43 -21.88
C TYR A 557 27.80 8.05 -20.45
N THR A 558 28.62 7.03 -20.28
CA THR A 558 29.12 6.57 -18.98
C THR A 558 30.64 6.54 -19.02
N LYS A 559 31.28 7.13 -18.00
CA LYS A 559 32.73 7.10 -17.78
C LYS A 559 33.00 6.55 -16.38
N VAL A 560 33.91 5.64 -16.29
CA VAL A 560 34.47 5.07 -15.05
C VAL A 560 35.96 5.28 -15.05
N ASP A 561 36.44 5.90 -14.00
CA ASP A 561 37.87 5.92 -13.62
C ASP A 561 37.99 5.15 -12.31
N ASN A 562 38.69 4.01 -12.33
CA ASN A 562 38.83 3.17 -11.15
C ASN A 562 40.32 2.89 -10.97
N GLU A 563 40.91 3.39 -9.91
CA GLU A 563 42.33 3.27 -9.60
C GLU A 563 42.52 2.32 -8.41
N PRO A 564 42.85 1.05 -8.67
CA PRO A 564 43.31 0.14 -7.63
C PRO A 564 44.82 0.32 -7.41
N ILE A 565 45.31 0.00 -6.23
CA ILE A 565 46.75 0.11 -5.87
C ILE A 565 47.63 -0.88 -6.63
N ALA A 566 47.13 -1.91 -7.24
CA ALA A 566 47.90 -2.92 -7.91
C ALA A 566 47.44 -3.10 -9.38
N ASN A 567 48.22 -2.58 -10.32
CA ASN A 567 48.29 -2.91 -11.76
C ASN A 567 46.98 -3.22 -12.56
N GLU A 568 45.80 -3.15 -11.97
CA GLU A 568 44.51 -3.40 -12.62
C GLU A 568 43.68 -2.10 -12.70
N THR A 569 44.08 -1.14 -13.53
CA THR A 569 43.28 0.05 -13.81
C THR A 569 42.14 -0.29 -14.74
N THR A 570 40.91 -0.11 -14.28
CA THR A 570 39.74 -0.18 -15.18
C THR A 570 39.30 1.23 -15.50
N LYS A 571 39.85 1.84 -16.55
CA LYS A 571 39.36 3.08 -17.12
C LYS A 571 38.49 2.72 -18.32
N GLY A 572 37.24 3.08 -18.26
CA GLY A 572 36.31 2.78 -19.35
C GLY A 572 35.37 3.96 -19.64
N LYS A 573 35.09 4.16 -20.91
CA LYS A 573 34.01 5.06 -21.36
C LYS A 573 33.14 4.31 -22.35
N ARG A 574 31.86 4.52 -22.27
CA ARG A 574 30.87 3.92 -23.17
C ARG A 574 29.76 4.89 -23.50
N THR A 575 29.42 4.96 -24.77
CA THR A 575 28.26 5.71 -25.28
C THR A 575 27.31 4.72 -25.90
N ILE A 576 26.04 4.76 -25.45
CA ILE A 576 25.00 3.82 -25.87
C ILE A 576 23.75 4.60 -26.27
N LEU A 577 23.18 4.22 -27.40
CA LEU A 577 21.87 4.68 -27.81
C LEU A 577 20.82 3.70 -27.27
N LEU A 578 19.89 4.18 -26.43
CA LEU A 578 18.87 3.40 -25.75
C LEU A 578 17.49 3.81 -26.23
N PHE A 579 16.65 2.84 -26.57
CA PHE A 579 15.23 3.07 -26.84
C PHE A 579 14.42 2.33 -25.78
N SER A 580 13.66 3.09 -24.96
CA SER A 580 12.93 2.55 -23.79
C SER A 580 11.44 2.91 -23.84
N PRO A 581 10.67 2.34 -24.80
CA PRO A 581 9.25 2.65 -24.96
C PRO A 581 8.43 2.08 -23.80
N SER A 582 7.35 2.79 -23.48
CA SER A 582 6.32 2.30 -22.57
C SER A 582 4.92 2.70 -23.05
N PHE A 583 3.92 1.94 -22.60
CA PHE A 583 2.53 2.29 -22.81
C PHE A 583 1.73 2.08 -21.52
N THR A 584 0.66 2.85 -21.37
CA THR A 584 -0.35 2.69 -20.32
C THR A 584 -1.74 2.84 -20.93
N MET A 585 -2.68 2.02 -20.49
CA MET A 585 -4.08 2.02 -20.87
C MET A 585 -4.96 2.05 -19.64
N LEU A 586 -5.98 2.89 -19.63
CA LEU A 586 -7.03 2.92 -18.63
C LEU A 586 -8.39 2.99 -19.34
N TRP A 587 -9.26 2.05 -19.02
CA TRP A 587 -10.61 2.00 -19.57
C TRP A 587 -11.65 1.76 -18.49
N LYS A 588 -12.46 2.77 -18.20
CA LYS A 588 -13.66 2.62 -17.37
C LYS A 588 -14.79 2.15 -18.28
N ALA A 589 -14.92 0.83 -18.43
CA ALA A 589 -15.89 0.21 -19.35
C ALA A 589 -17.33 0.51 -18.89
N THR A 590 -17.56 0.50 -17.58
CA THR A 590 -18.81 0.90 -16.92
C THR A 590 -18.49 1.57 -15.57
N ASP A 591 -19.51 2.04 -14.85
CA ASP A 591 -19.33 2.55 -13.48
C ASP A 591 -18.78 1.49 -12.51
N ASN A 592 -18.97 0.20 -12.84
CA ASN A 592 -18.53 -0.93 -12.01
C ASN A 592 -17.21 -1.54 -12.47
N TRP A 593 -16.86 -1.46 -13.76
CA TRP A 593 -15.69 -2.14 -14.32
C TRP A 593 -14.64 -1.15 -14.81
N THR A 594 -13.42 -1.30 -14.30
CA THR A 594 -12.24 -0.56 -14.76
C THR A 594 -11.15 -1.56 -15.15
N LEU A 595 -10.62 -1.39 -16.37
CA LEU A 595 -9.49 -2.17 -16.89
C LEU A 595 -8.28 -1.24 -17.02
N SER A 596 -7.14 -1.69 -16.55
CA SER A 596 -5.86 -1.03 -16.80
C SER A 596 -4.83 -2.03 -17.32
N ALA A 597 -3.94 -1.57 -18.18
CA ALA A 597 -2.83 -2.34 -18.68
C ALA A 597 -1.64 -1.42 -18.93
N GLY A 598 -0.45 -1.96 -18.80
CA GLY A 598 0.77 -1.22 -19.10
C GLY A 598 1.88 -2.16 -19.51
N GLY A 599 2.86 -1.59 -20.20
CA GLY A 599 4.05 -2.32 -20.57
C GLY A 599 5.22 -1.37 -20.81
N SER A 600 6.42 -1.86 -20.59
CA SER A 600 7.64 -1.11 -20.81
C SER A 600 8.77 -2.03 -21.27
N TYR A 601 9.62 -1.51 -22.11
CA TYR A 601 10.93 -2.05 -22.41
C TYR A 601 11.97 -1.02 -22.00
N GLY A 602 12.96 -1.42 -21.24
CA GLY A 602 14.03 -0.54 -20.75
C GLY A 602 15.41 -1.14 -20.99
N MET A 603 16.38 -0.25 -21.26
CA MET A 603 17.80 -0.56 -21.29
C MET A 603 18.50 0.33 -20.28
N TYR A 604 19.38 -0.25 -19.48
CA TYR A 604 20.07 0.43 -18.39
C TYR A 604 21.56 0.09 -18.39
N PRO A 605 22.47 1.04 -18.14
CA PRO A 605 23.87 0.76 -17.95
C PRO A 605 24.11 -0.01 -16.64
N THR A 606 25.29 -0.62 -16.52
CA THR A 606 25.73 -1.27 -15.27
C THR A 606 25.72 -0.27 -14.11
N ASN A 607 25.19 -0.69 -12.98
CA ASN A 607 25.20 0.12 -11.76
C ASN A 607 26.64 0.32 -11.25
N TRP A 608 27.00 1.54 -10.84
CA TRP A 608 28.32 1.91 -10.34
C TRP A 608 28.80 1.00 -9.19
N ARG A 609 27.90 0.50 -8.33
CA ARG A 609 28.24 -0.42 -7.24
C ARG A 609 28.92 -1.70 -7.70
N ASN A 610 28.61 -2.14 -8.90
CA ASN A 610 29.15 -3.35 -9.50
C ASN A 610 30.43 -3.11 -10.33
N LEU A 611 30.96 -1.87 -10.32
CA LEU A 611 32.15 -1.50 -11.08
C LEU A 611 33.40 -1.37 -10.21
N MET A 612 33.26 -1.51 -8.89
CA MET A 612 34.41 -1.39 -7.99
C MET A 612 35.31 -2.63 -8.05
N THR A 613 36.60 -2.43 -8.33
CA THR A 613 37.58 -3.50 -8.47
C THR A 613 38.38 -3.78 -7.20
N ALA A 614 38.43 -2.85 -6.24
CA ALA A 614 39.01 -3.07 -4.93
C ALA A 614 38.12 -3.97 -4.05
N TYR A 615 38.72 -4.69 -3.12
CA TYR A 615 37.95 -5.40 -2.11
C TYR A 615 37.24 -4.42 -1.20
N LEU A 616 35.95 -4.65 -0.97
CA LEU A 616 35.13 -3.93 0.00
C LEU A 616 34.51 -4.92 0.99
N MET A 617 34.86 -4.78 2.25
CA MET A 617 34.27 -5.56 3.34
C MET A 617 32.94 -4.95 3.75
N SER A 618 31.83 -5.62 3.42
CA SER A 618 30.50 -5.16 3.83
C SER A 618 30.15 -5.52 5.25
N ASN A 619 30.67 -6.63 5.75
CA ASN A 619 30.59 -7.09 7.15
C ASN A 619 31.74 -8.08 7.40
N TYR A 620 31.87 -8.60 8.63
CA TYR A 620 33.01 -9.44 9.03
C TYR A 620 33.22 -10.68 8.13
N ARG A 621 32.18 -11.19 7.49
CA ARG A 621 32.22 -12.42 6.69
C ARG A 621 32.00 -12.21 5.18
N THR A 622 31.75 -10.97 4.73
CA THR A 622 31.40 -10.71 3.33
C THR A 622 32.32 -9.68 2.70
N LEU A 623 33.07 -10.11 1.72
CA LEU A 623 33.86 -9.27 0.82
C LEU A 623 33.15 -9.13 -0.52
N ASN A 624 33.19 -7.93 -1.10
CA ASN A 624 32.70 -7.66 -2.44
C ASN A 624 33.87 -7.28 -3.33
N ARG A 625 33.94 -7.84 -4.53
CA ARG A 625 34.88 -7.46 -5.58
C ARG A 625 34.28 -7.79 -6.93
N TYR A 626 34.07 -6.79 -7.75
CA TYR A 626 33.49 -6.96 -9.07
C TYR A 626 34.50 -6.56 -10.13
N LYS A 627 34.95 -7.53 -10.97
CA LYS A 627 35.80 -7.29 -12.14
C LYS A 627 34.92 -7.19 -13.39
N VAL A 628 34.12 -6.13 -13.48
CA VAL A 628 33.09 -5.99 -14.52
C VAL A 628 33.39 -4.78 -15.38
N ASN A 629 33.22 -4.93 -16.67
CA ASN A 629 33.23 -3.83 -17.63
C ASN A 629 31.83 -3.18 -17.71
N LEU A 630 31.79 -1.96 -18.26
CA LEU A 630 30.57 -1.31 -18.62
C LEU A 630 29.73 -2.17 -19.57
N SER A 631 28.59 -2.65 -19.12
CA SER A 631 27.64 -3.49 -19.85
C SER A 631 26.23 -2.90 -19.82
N GLU A 632 25.29 -3.56 -20.46
CA GLU A 632 23.89 -3.15 -20.52
C GLU A 632 23.01 -4.23 -19.90
N ASN A 633 22.01 -3.80 -19.14
CA ASN A 633 20.92 -4.63 -18.71
C ASN A 633 19.65 -4.22 -19.45
N LYS A 634 18.83 -5.18 -19.84
CA LYS A 634 17.56 -4.95 -20.54
C LYS A 634 16.42 -5.54 -19.72
N SER A 635 15.27 -4.91 -19.75
CA SER A 635 14.06 -5.48 -19.14
C SER A 635 12.83 -5.18 -19.98
N ALA A 636 11.92 -6.14 -20.04
CA ALA A 636 10.60 -5.97 -20.60
C ALA A 636 9.56 -6.38 -19.56
N THR A 637 8.54 -5.56 -19.37
CA THR A 637 7.46 -5.83 -18.42
C THR A 637 6.12 -5.54 -19.08
N ILE A 638 5.15 -6.43 -18.87
CA ILE A 638 3.74 -6.22 -19.21
C ILE A 638 2.92 -6.55 -17.96
N HIS A 639 1.98 -5.69 -17.64
CA HIS A 639 1.05 -5.91 -16.53
C HIS A 639 -0.36 -5.50 -16.93
N GLY A 640 -1.34 -6.12 -16.27
CA GLY A 640 -2.74 -5.78 -16.46
C GLY A 640 -3.53 -5.95 -15.17
N LYS A 641 -4.61 -5.18 -15.03
CA LYS A 641 -5.48 -5.24 -13.88
C LYS A 641 -6.93 -4.99 -14.28
N ILE A 642 -7.82 -5.78 -13.73
CA ILE A 642 -9.26 -5.68 -13.89
C ILE A 642 -9.83 -5.40 -12.51
N HIS A 643 -10.54 -4.30 -12.36
CA HIS A 643 -11.25 -3.92 -11.15
C HIS A 643 -12.75 -4.05 -11.34
N TYR A 644 -13.40 -4.60 -10.35
CA TYR A 644 -14.85 -4.58 -10.22
C TYR A 644 -15.25 -3.94 -8.90
N LYS A 645 -16.18 -2.99 -8.93
CA LYS A 645 -16.81 -2.41 -7.74
C LYS A 645 -18.31 -2.37 -7.89
N ASN A 646 -19.03 -2.77 -6.84
CA ASN A 646 -20.47 -2.65 -6.75
C ASN A 646 -20.81 -1.94 -5.44
N ILE A 647 -21.04 -0.62 -5.51
CA ILE A 647 -21.24 0.23 -4.33
C ILE A 647 -22.52 -0.15 -3.57
N PRO A 648 -23.70 -0.33 -4.24
CA PRO A 648 -24.93 -0.74 -3.54
C PRO A 648 -24.78 -2.04 -2.75
N HIS A 649 -24.02 -2.99 -3.29
CA HIS A 649 -23.80 -4.29 -2.64
C HIS A 649 -22.50 -4.34 -1.83
N GLN A 650 -21.75 -3.24 -1.75
CA GLN A 650 -20.46 -3.13 -1.05
C GLN A 650 -19.51 -4.30 -1.40
N PHE A 651 -19.41 -4.63 -2.70
CA PHE A 651 -18.55 -5.68 -3.21
C PHE A 651 -17.43 -5.09 -4.08
N PHE A 652 -16.19 -5.44 -3.76
CA PHE A 652 -14.98 -5.02 -4.43
C PHE A 652 -14.16 -6.24 -4.82
N ALA A 653 -13.65 -6.27 -6.04
CA ALA A 653 -12.77 -7.32 -6.51
C ALA A 653 -11.73 -6.77 -7.48
N TYR A 654 -10.55 -7.35 -7.50
CA TYR A 654 -9.60 -7.13 -8.59
C TYR A 654 -8.86 -8.42 -8.94
N LEU A 655 -8.47 -8.50 -10.21
CA LEU A 655 -7.54 -9.46 -10.75
C LEU A 655 -6.38 -8.69 -11.37
N SER A 656 -5.15 -8.96 -10.99
CA SER A 656 -3.96 -8.37 -11.59
C SER A 656 -2.95 -9.44 -11.99
N GLY A 657 -2.21 -9.20 -13.06
CA GLY A 657 -1.14 -10.06 -13.51
C GLY A 657 0.02 -9.24 -14.08
N ALA A 658 1.23 -9.74 -13.90
CA ALA A 658 2.43 -9.15 -14.45
C ALA A 658 3.38 -10.24 -14.98
N VAL A 659 4.03 -9.90 -16.09
CA VAL A 659 5.10 -10.71 -16.70
C VAL A 659 6.28 -9.77 -16.92
N SER A 660 7.45 -10.14 -16.41
CA SER A 660 8.68 -9.41 -16.70
C SER A 660 9.81 -10.36 -17.09
N ARG A 661 10.63 -9.89 -18.01
CA ARG A 661 11.88 -10.55 -18.42
C ARG A 661 13.02 -9.56 -18.42
N SER A 662 14.11 -9.94 -17.77
CA SER A 662 15.34 -9.15 -17.71
C SER A 662 16.48 -9.92 -18.34
N TRP A 663 17.35 -9.22 -19.02
CA TRP A 663 18.57 -9.76 -19.65
C TRP A 663 19.77 -8.99 -19.13
N SER A 664 20.83 -9.71 -18.82
CA SER A 664 22.12 -9.17 -18.39
C SER A 664 23.24 -9.96 -19.06
N ASP A 665 24.31 -9.27 -19.45
CA ASP A 665 25.52 -9.91 -19.96
C ASP A 665 26.42 -10.45 -18.83
N MET A 666 26.03 -10.15 -17.58
CA MET A 666 26.77 -10.53 -16.38
C MET A 666 25.92 -11.41 -15.49
N ILE A 667 26.58 -12.37 -14.85
CA ILE A 667 25.99 -13.16 -13.76
C ILE A 667 26.73 -12.85 -12.46
N TYR A 668 25.97 -12.59 -11.42
CA TYR A 668 26.50 -12.33 -10.07
C TYR A 668 26.36 -13.59 -9.22
N GLY A 669 27.34 -13.83 -8.39
CA GLY A 669 27.38 -15.02 -7.57
C GLY A 669 28.29 -14.92 -6.37
N THR A 670 28.41 -16.03 -5.67
CA THR A 670 29.20 -16.13 -4.44
C THR A 670 30.20 -17.27 -4.51
N THR A 671 31.41 -16.99 -4.06
CA THR A 671 32.37 -18.01 -3.65
C THR A 671 32.38 -18.09 -2.14
N ILE A 672 32.34 -19.29 -1.59
CA ILE A 672 32.24 -19.58 -0.16
C ILE A 672 33.48 -20.36 0.23
N ASP A 673 34.27 -19.84 1.16
CA ASP A 673 35.47 -20.48 1.67
C ASP A 673 35.20 -21.60 2.66
N GLN A 674 36.20 -22.21 3.21
CA GLN A 674 36.10 -23.31 4.18
C GLN A 674 35.49 -22.87 5.52
N ASN A 675 35.62 -21.59 5.86
CA ASN A 675 35.08 -20.98 7.08
C ASN A 675 33.67 -20.40 6.85
N ALA A 676 33.06 -20.63 5.64
CA ALA A 676 31.81 -20.10 5.19
C ALA A 676 31.78 -18.55 5.03
N HIS A 677 32.96 -17.90 4.91
CA HIS A 677 33.01 -16.52 4.46
C HIS A 677 32.65 -16.43 2.97
N THR A 678 32.06 -15.32 2.60
CA THR A 678 31.54 -15.14 1.24
C THR A 678 32.29 -14.05 0.49
N LEU A 679 32.74 -14.37 -0.72
CA LEU A 679 33.18 -13.41 -1.71
C LEU A 679 32.09 -13.23 -2.77
N LEU A 680 31.52 -12.03 -2.85
CA LEU A 680 30.60 -11.65 -3.91
C LEU A 680 31.39 -11.23 -5.15
N GLN A 681 31.12 -11.87 -6.26
CA GLN A 681 31.84 -11.66 -7.53
C GLN A 681 30.85 -11.65 -8.71
N ALA A 682 31.30 -11.20 -9.86
CA ALA A 682 30.56 -11.26 -11.10
C ALA A 682 31.43 -11.86 -12.22
N GLU A 683 30.80 -12.62 -13.09
CA GLU A 683 31.41 -13.19 -14.28
C GLU A 683 30.69 -12.78 -15.56
N TYR A 684 31.38 -12.69 -16.65
CA TYR A 684 30.78 -12.38 -17.95
C TYR A 684 30.07 -13.62 -18.50
N ALA A 685 28.77 -13.68 -18.32
CA ALA A 685 27.92 -14.75 -18.82
C ALA A 685 26.51 -14.25 -19.07
N PRO A 686 25.93 -14.53 -20.25
CA PRO A 686 24.55 -14.13 -20.51
C PRO A 686 23.57 -14.75 -19.53
N ASN A 687 22.79 -13.91 -18.85
CA ASN A 687 21.76 -14.32 -17.93
C ASN A 687 20.42 -13.67 -18.29
N HIS A 688 19.35 -14.39 -18.08
CA HIS A 688 18.01 -13.84 -18.15
C HIS A 688 17.18 -14.33 -16.97
N SER A 689 16.34 -13.45 -16.44
CA SER A 689 15.37 -13.81 -15.42
C SER A 689 13.97 -13.56 -15.96
N ASN A 690 13.04 -14.49 -15.67
CA ASN A 690 11.63 -14.34 -15.97
C ASN A 690 10.86 -14.30 -14.66
N ASN A 691 9.95 -13.36 -14.55
CA ASN A 691 9.07 -13.17 -13.39
C ASN A 691 7.62 -13.18 -13.85
N TYR A 692 6.80 -14.01 -13.23
CA TYR A 692 5.36 -14.08 -13.49
C TYR A 692 4.64 -13.94 -12.16
N SER A 693 3.62 -13.10 -12.11
CA SER A 693 2.77 -12.97 -10.94
C SER A 693 1.31 -12.81 -11.33
N ILE A 694 0.43 -13.36 -10.51
CA ILE A 694 -1.02 -13.18 -10.61
C ILE A 694 -1.58 -13.05 -9.22
N THR A 695 -2.44 -12.04 -9.02
CA THR A 695 -3.11 -11.76 -7.75
C THR A 695 -4.60 -11.60 -7.99
N ILE A 696 -5.41 -12.26 -7.19
CA ILE A 696 -6.86 -12.04 -7.10
C ILE A 696 -7.21 -11.62 -5.68
N SER A 697 -8.05 -10.60 -5.55
CA SER A 697 -8.51 -10.13 -4.24
C SER A 697 -9.99 -9.78 -4.32
N THR A 698 -10.73 -10.13 -3.28
CA THR A 698 -12.15 -9.79 -3.14
C THR A 698 -12.45 -9.31 -1.74
N ARG A 699 -13.44 -8.39 -1.61
CA ARG A 699 -13.99 -7.97 -0.34
C ARG A 699 -15.49 -7.74 -0.46
N LYS A 700 -16.25 -8.26 0.49
CA LYS A 700 -17.70 -8.16 0.56
C LYS A 700 -18.12 -7.75 1.97
N GLU A 701 -18.98 -6.72 2.06
CA GLU A 701 -19.71 -6.39 3.29
C GLU A 701 -21.12 -6.96 3.20
N ILE A 702 -21.58 -7.59 4.26
CA ILE A 702 -22.88 -8.23 4.37
C ILE A 702 -23.60 -7.66 5.59
N ALA A 703 -24.86 -7.23 5.43
CA ALA A 703 -25.62 -6.65 6.51
C ALA A 703 -25.92 -7.63 7.68
N TRP A 704 -25.92 -8.94 7.37
CA TRP A 704 -26.09 -9.98 8.39
C TRP A 704 -24.91 -9.94 9.38
N HIS A 705 -25.20 -9.71 10.65
CA HIS A 705 -24.21 -9.60 11.71
C HIS A 705 -23.04 -8.63 11.42
N ASP A 706 -23.27 -7.64 10.58
CA ASP A 706 -22.26 -6.66 10.15
C ASP A 706 -20.96 -7.34 9.67
N THR A 707 -21.14 -8.34 8.81
CA THR A 707 -20.08 -9.25 8.38
C THR A 707 -19.25 -8.65 7.26
N SER A 708 -17.91 -8.70 7.39
CA SER A 708 -16.94 -8.37 6.36
C SER A 708 -16.15 -9.64 6.00
N ILE A 709 -16.07 -9.96 4.72
CA ILE A 709 -15.28 -11.08 4.20
C ILE A 709 -14.34 -10.56 3.13
N GLY A 710 -13.04 -10.82 3.29
CA GLY A 710 -12.01 -10.52 2.31
C GLY A 710 -11.17 -11.76 2.00
N THR A 711 -10.78 -11.93 0.75
CA THR A 711 -9.84 -12.99 0.33
C THR A 711 -8.82 -12.42 -0.62
N THR A 712 -7.57 -12.89 -0.51
CA THR A 712 -6.52 -12.58 -1.46
C THR A 712 -5.71 -13.83 -1.73
N ALA A 713 -5.49 -14.15 -3.00
CA ALA A 713 -4.60 -15.21 -3.42
C ALA A 713 -3.57 -14.66 -4.42
N GLU A 714 -2.33 -15.06 -4.24
CA GLU A 714 -1.23 -14.66 -5.11
C GLU A 714 -0.36 -15.85 -5.46
N TYR A 715 -0.01 -15.96 -6.72
CA TYR A 715 1.02 -16.86 -7.21
C TYR A 715 2.10 -16.06 -7.91
N SER A 716 3.36 -16.36 -7.60
CA SER A 716 4.51 -15.80 -8.30
C SER A 716 5.57 -16.87 -8.56
N THR A 717 6.27 -16.74 -9.69
CA THR A 717 7.41 -17.58 -10.03
C THR A 717 8.50 -16.73 -10.65
N ASN A 718 9.73 -17.00 -10.23
CA ASN A 718 10.95 -16.39 -10.78
C ASN A 718 11.87 -17.49 -11.28
N THR A 719 12.41 -17.33 -12.48
CA THR A 719 13.44 -18.22 -13.06
C THR A 719 14.64 -17.39 -13.46
N SER A 720 15.85 -17.86 -13.12
CA SER A 720 17.12 -17.18 -13.45
C SER A 720 18.25 -18.20 -13.40
N LYS A 721 19.46 -17.75 -13.78
CA LYS A 721 20.68 -18.49 -13.47
C LYS A 721 21.36 -17.84 -12.28
N ILE A 722 21.98 -18.64 -11.44
CA ILE A 722 22.80 -18.19 -10.30
C ILE A 722 24.22 -18.77 -10.45
N LEU A 723 25.20 -18.02 -9.94
CA LEU A 723 26.59 -18.43 -9.94
C LEU A 723 27.01 -18.78 -8.50
N ARG A 724 27.53 -19.99 -8.28
CA ARG A 724 28.12 -20.39 -7.00
C ARG A 724 29.34 -21.25 -7.22
N GLN A 725 30.46 -20.92 -6.55
CA GLN A 725 31.73 -21.57 -6.74
C GLN A 725 32.11 -21.67 -8.23
N SER A 726 31.91 -20.58 -9.00
CA SER A 726 32.14 -20.50 -10.44
C SER A 726 31.31 -21.49 -11.27
N VAL A 727 30.29 -22.10 -10.72
CA VAL A 727 29.33 -22.98 -11.44
C VAL A 727 28.01 -22.28 -11.64
N ILE A 728 27.58 -22.21 -12.89
CA ILE A 728 26.29 -21.63 -13.27
C ILE A 728 25.17 -22.69 -13.15
N THR A 729 24.15 -22.42 -12.36
CA THR A 729 23.03 -23.32 -12.13
C THR A 729 21.71 -22.63 -12.44
N ASN A 730 20.77 -23.34 -13.07
CA ASN A 730 19.42 -22.82 -13.24
C ASN A 730 18.70 -22.81 -11.89
N TYR A 731 18.06 -21.68 -11.59
CA TYR A 731 17.34 -21.45 -10.35
C TYR A 731 15.88 -21.09 -10.63
N GLN A 732 14.98 -21.67 -9.88
CA GLN A 732 13.56 -21.33 -9.91
C GLN A 732 13.03 -21.16 -8.49
N PHE A 733 12.28 -20.07 -8.26
CA PHE A 733 11.58 -19.83 -7.03
C PHE A 733 10.09 -19.66 -7.30
N ASN A 734 9.27 -20.46 -6.64
CA ASN A 734 7.81 -20.39 -6.71
C ASN A 734 7.26 -19.95 -5.35
N SER A 735 6.28 -19.09 -5.33
CA SER A 735 5.55 -18.67 -4.14
C SER A 735 4.06 -18.66 -4.43
N PHE A 736 3.28 -19.23 -3.54
CA PHE A 736 1.83 -19.12 -3.54
C PHE A 736 1.35 -18.80 -2.13
N PHE A 737 0.43 -17.87 -1.99
CA PHE A 737 -0.30 -17.71 -0.74
C PHE A 737 -1.79 -17.46 -0.98
N ILE A 738 -2.58 -17.81 0.02
CA ILE A 738 -3.97 -17.42 0.16
C ILE A 738 -4.18 -16.84 1.56
N SER A 739 -4.88 -15.72 1.63
CA SER A 739 -5.31 -15.11 2.89
C SER A 739 -6.81 -14.91 2.89
N ALA A 740 -7.42 -15.08 4.04
CA ALA A 740 -8.82 -14.81 4.29
C ALA A 740 -8.96 -13.92 5.52
N ASN A 741 -9.75 -12.86 5.41
CA ASN A 741 -10.07 -11.96 6.50
C ASN A 741 -11.57 -12.05 6.73
N LEU A 742 -11.98 -12.41 7.95
CA LEU A 742 -13.35 -12.52 8.37
C LEU A 742 -13.58 -11.63 9.58
N ALA A 743 -14.64 -10.84 9.58
CA ALA A 743 -15.03 -10.11 10.75
C ALA A 743 -16.55 -10.06 10.84
N PHE A 744 -17.14 -10.40 11.97
CA PHE A 744 -18.59 -10.38 12.19
C PHE A 744 -18.93 -10.25 13.67
N ASN A 745 -20.14 -9.77 13.93
CA ASN A 745 -20.69 -9.68 15.28
C ASN A 745 -21.33 -11.03 15.64
N LEU A 746 -20.76 -11.77 16.59
CA LEU A 746 -21.40 -12.97 17.16
C LEU A 746 -22.75 -12.62 17.79
N ILE A 747 -22.73 -11.57 18.60
CA ILE A 747 -23.89 -10.87 19.18
C ILE A 747 -23.59 -9.37 19.19
N LYS A 748 -24.57 -8.54 19.56
CA LYS A 748 -24.45 -7.07 19.56
C LYS A 748 -23.19 -6.52 20.23
N TYR A 749 -22.67 -7.23 21.25
CA TYR A 749 -21.57 -6.77 22.10
C TYR A 749 -20.30 -7.61 21.96
N ILE A 750 -20.28 -8.62 21.09
CA ILE A 750 -19.12 -9.49 20.85
C ILE A 750 -18.85 -9.56 19.36
N ARG A 751 -17.65 -9.13 18.97
CA ARG A 751 -17.18 -9.22 17.60
C ARG A 751 -15.99 -10.18 17.51
N LEU A 752 -16.02 -11.04 16.52
CA LEU A 752 -14.88 -11.87 16.11
C LEU A 752 -14.24 -11.26 14.86
N THR A 753 -12.92 -11.22 14.86
CA THR A 753 -12.12 -10.92 13.66
C THR A 753 -11.08 -12.02 13.51
N ASP A 754 -10.96 -12.58 12.33
CA ASP A 754 -10.02 -13.66 12.02
C ASP A 754 -9.26 -13.34 10.74
N ASN A 755 -7.92 -13.40 10.78
CA ASN A 755 -7.00 -13.18 9.68
C ASN A 755 -6.19 -14.45 9.50
N TYR A 756 -6.53 -15.24 8.51
CA TYR A 756 -5.84 -16.47 8.16
C TYR A 756 -4.95 -16.27 6.94
N ARG A 757 -3.74 -16.79 6.97
CA ARG A 757 -2.84 -16.85 5.83
C ARG A 757 -2.15 -18.20 5.75
N TRP A 758 -2.23 -18.84 4.61
CA TRP A 758 -1.44 -20.00 4.25
C TRP A 758 -0.54 -19.66 3.07
N ALA A 759 0.73 -20.02 3.16
CA ALA A 759 1.74 -19.76 2.14
C ALA A 759 2.63 -20.97 1.92
N ILE A 760 3.02 -21.19 0.66
CA ILE A 760 4.01 -22.17 0.26
C ILE A 760 5.07 -21.49 -0.60
N SER A 761 6.34 -21.75 -0.30
CA SER A 761 7.47 -21.32 -1.12
C SER A 761 8.34 -22.53 -1.48
N GLN A 762 8.80 -22.57 -2.72
CA GLN A 762 9.63 -23.63 -3.23
C GLN A 762 10.82 -23.04 -3.99
N SER A 763 12.02 -23.45 -3.60
CA SER A 763 13.28 -23.20 -4.32
C SER A 763 13.71 -24.46 -5.04
N LYS A 764 14.11 -24.30 -6.30
CA LYS A 764 14.65 -25.40 -7.11
C LYS A 764 15.94 -24.97 -7.80
N ALA A 765 17.00 -25.76 -7.65
CA ALA A 765 18.28 -25.55 -8.34
C ALA A 765 18.91 -26.90 -8.66
N GLY A 766 18.99 -27.23 -9.95
CA GLY A 766 19.39 -28.57 -10.37
C GLY A 766 18.47 -29.65 -9.79
N ASN A 767 19.01 -30.62 -9.09
CA ASN A 767 18.30 -31.70 -8.40
C ASN A 767 17.81 -31.29 -6.99
N TYR A 768 18.23 -30.14 -6.51
CA TYR A 768 17.85 -29.66 -5.19
C TYR A 768 16.46 -29.00 -5.23
N ILE A 769 15.55 -29.44 -4.39
CA ILE A 769 14.21 -28.88 -4.20
C ILE A 769 13.96 -28.73 -2.71
N ASN A 770 13.71 -27.49 -2.29
CA ASN A 770 13.31 -27.19 -0.93
C ASN A 770 11.94 -26.52 -0.93
N THR A 771 11.03 -26.98 -0.08
CA THR A 771 9.66 -26.48 0.03
C THR A 771 9.34 -26.15 1.49
N ILE A 772 8.94 -24.92 1.73
CA ILE A 772 8.52 -24.44 3.05
C ILE A 772 7.04 -24.05 2.99
N ARG A 773 6.26 -24.50 3.97
CA ARG A 773 4.86 -24.12 4.17
C ARG A 773 4.74 -23.32 5.46
N ASN A 774 4.08 -22.18 5.38
CA ASN A 774 3.83 -21.30 6.49
C ASN A 774 2.33 -21.12 6.67
N VAL A 775 1.87 -21.18 7.91
CA VAL A 775 0.52 -20.79 8.30
C VAL A 775 0.64 -19.70 9.33
N SER A 776 -0.13 -18.65 9.19
CA SER A 776 -0.35 -17.66 10.25
C SER A 776 -1.84 -17.42 10.40
N ASN A 777 -2.29 -17.40 11.63
CA ASN A 777 -3.66 -17.05 11.98
C ASN A 777 -3.64 -16.05 13.13
N GLU A 778 -4.42 -14.99 13.01
CA GLU A 778 -4.63 -14.02 14.06
C GLU A 778 -6.13 -13.87 14.29
N THR A 779 -6.59 -14.37 15.46
CA THR A 779 -7.98 -14.30 15.86
C THR A 779 -8.11 -13.30 17.00
N SER A 780 -8.97 -12.29 16.83
CA SER A 780 -9.27 -11.27 17.83
C SER A 780 -10.74 -11.34 18.24
N LEU A 781 -10.99 -11.28 19.53
CA LEU A 781 -12.31 -11.22 20.13
C LEU A 781 -12.46 -9.90 20.87
N ASP A 782 -13.35 -9.08 20.39
CA ASP A 782 -13.72 -7.79 21.00
C ASP A 782 -15.03 -7.96 21.78
N MET A 783 -15.04 -7.65 23.05
CA MET A 783 -16.20 -7.75 23.93
C MET A 783 -16.47 -6.41 24.59
N THR A 784 -17.73 -5.99 24.58
CA THR A 784 -18.20 -4.78 25.25
C THR A 784 -19.10 -5.16 26.44
N PHE A 785 -18.63 -4.98 27.67
CA PHE A 785 -19.39 -5.31 28.87
C PHE A 785 -20.32 -4.19 29.33
N LEU A 786 -19.78 -2.97 29.31
CA LEU A 786 -20.58 -1.77 29.58
C LEU A 786 -20.56 -0.93 28.30
N PRO A 787 -21.71 -0.63 27.69
CA PRO A 787 -21.76 0.17 26.49
C PRO A 787 -20.94 1.45 26.64
N ASP A 788 -19.99 1.64 25.71
CA ASP A 788 -19.07 2.78 25.63
C ASP A 788 -18.13 3.00 26.84
N ARG A 789 -18.07 2.09 27.82
CA ARG A 789 -17.26 2.26 29.03
C ARG A 789 -16.23 1.18 29.27
N LEU A 790 -16.58 -0.09 29.14
CA LEU A 790 -15.68 -1.22 29.42
C LEU A 790 -15.62 -2.15 28.23
N LEU A 791 -14.43 -2.25 27.62
CA LEU A 791 -14.16 -3.12 26.49
C LEU A 791 -13.00 -4.05 26.84
N LEU A 792 -13.09 -5.27 26.35
CA LEU A 792 -12.04 -6.26 26.43
C LEU A 792 -11.71 -6.73 25.02
N ASN A 793 -10.44 -6.69 24.65
CA ASN A 793 -9.93 -7.27 23.42
C ASN A 793 -8.95 -8.38 23.76
N THR A 794 -9.12 -9.54 23.16
CA THR A 794 -8.17 -10.66 23.24
C THR A 794 -7.73 -11.03 21.86
N THR A 795 -6.43 -11.09 21.62
CA THR A 795 -5.85 -11.50 20.33
C THR A 795 -5.01 -12.76 20.55
N LEU A 796 -5.31 -13.79 19.79
CA LEU A 796 -4.56 -15.04 19.70
C LEU A 796 -3.85 -15.07 18.35
N GLN A 797 -2.53 -15.14 18.34
CA GLN A 797 -1.73 -15.28 17.14
C GLN A 797 -1.09 -16.67 17.11
N TYR A 798 -1.40 -17.44 16.07
CA TYR A 798 -0.82 -18.75 15.82
C TYR A 798 0.06 -18.70 14.58
N THR A 799 1.20 -19.36 14.61
CA THR A 799 2.08 -19.49 13.44
C THR A 799 2.68 -20.90 13.37
N HIS A 800 2.69 -21.45 12.17
CA HIS A 800 3.29 -22.75 11.84
C HIS A 800 4.29 -22.58 10.70
N ASN A 801 5.48 -23.18 10.83
CA ASN A 801 6.48 -23.26 9.77
C ASN A 801 6.92 -24.72 9.59
N SER A 802 6.67 -25.30 8.41
CA SER A 802 6.94 -26.73 8.15
C SER A 802 8.42 -27.10 8.01
N GLY A 803 9.32 -26.10 7.99
CA GLY A 803 10.75 -26.33 7.80
C GLY A 803 11.47 -26.98 8.99
N PHE A 804 10.77 -27.36 10.09
CA PHE A 804 11.39 -27.83 11.34
C PHE A 804 11.07 -29.27 11.66
N THR A 805 12.00 -29.91 12.39
CA THR A 805 11.81 -31.22 13.01
C THR A 805 11.27 -31.10 14.43
N ASP A 806 11.72 -30.10 15.22
CA ASP A 806 11.50 -30.03 16.67
C ASP A 806 10.27 -29.18 17.06
N ARG A 807 10.27 -27.86 16.80
CA ARG A 807 9.15 -26.99 17.16
C ARG A 807 8.66 -26.22 15.92
N LYS A 808 7.47 -26.59 15.46
CA LYS A 808 6.83 -26.01 14.24
C LYS A 808 5.80 -24.95 14.56
N ASP A 809 5.26 -24.98 15.78
CA ASP A 809 4.06 -24.27 16.18
C ASP A 809 4.37 -23.29 17.31
N TYR A 810 3.88 -22.06 17.15
CA TYR A 810 3.98 -21.01 18.14
C TYR A 810 2.62 -20.33 18.30
N THR A 811 2.29 -20.04 19.55
CA THR A 811 1.09 -19.31 19.90
C THR A 811 1.46 -18.15 20.82
N PHE A 812 0.89 -16.97 20.52
CA PHE A 812 1.03 -15.76 21.32
C PHE A 812 -0.36 -15.27 21.69
N MET A 813 -0.49 -14.73 22.89
CA MET A 813 -1.75 -14.17 23.37
C MET A 813 -1.51 -12.78 23.92
N THR A 814 -2.38 -11.85 23.52
CA THR A 814 -2.43 -10.47 24.03
C THR A 814 -3.82 -10.19 24.56
N LEU A 815 -3.92 -9.50 25.68
CA LEU A 815 -5.16 -9.07 26.30
C LEU A 815 -5.11 -7.57 26.55
N SER A 816 -6.15 -6.86 26.17
CA SER A 816 -6.31 -5.43 26.39
C SER A 816 -7.63 -5.15 27.06
N ILE A 817 -7.61 -4.46 28.19
CA ILE A 817 -8.77 -4.02 28.95
C ILE A 817 -8.84 -2.50 28.83
N THR A 818 -9.89 -2.00 28.21
CA THR A 818 -10.12 -0.57 28.03
C THR A 818 -11.25 -0.10 28.93
N PHE A 819 -10.99 0.88 29.79
CA PHE A 819 -11.98 1.55 30.59
C PHE A 819 -12.06 3.04 30.24
N LYS A 820 -13.27 3.53 29.96
CA LYS A 820 -13.55 4.93 29.59
C LYS A 820 -14.35 5.58 30.72
N PRO A 821 -13.69 6.19 31.71
CA PRO A 821 -14.40 6.91 32.80
C PRO A 821 -15.14 8.13 32.26
N SER A 822 -14.66 8.73 31.19
CA SER A 822 -15.29 9.87 30.51
C SER A 822 -14.98 9.87 29.00
N LYS A 823 -15.64 10.75 28.23
CA LYS A 823 -15.35 10.93 26.80
C LYS A 823 -13.93 11.49 26.56
N LYS A 824 -13.31 12.08 27.57
CA LYS A 824 -11.98 12.71 27.48
C LYS A 824 -10.85 11.84 28.00
N VAL A 825 -11.14 10.81 28.76
CA VAL A 825 -10.15 9.95 29.40
C VAL A 825 -10.44 8.49 29.09
N GLN A 826 -9.42 7.78 28.68
CA GLN A 826 -9.46 6.33 28.46
C GLN A 826 -8.24 5.70 29.13
N LEU A 827 -8.47 4.65 29.90
CA LEU A 827 -7.43 3.82 30.53
C LEU A 827 -7.36 2.50 29.74
N VAL A 828 -6.18 2.11 29.33
CA VAL A 828 -5.94 0.84 28.62
C VAL A 828 -4.88 0.05 29.37
N LEU A 829 -5.26 -1.11 29.87
CA LEU A 829 -4.36 -2.07 30.47
C LEU A 829 -4.06 -3.19 29.49
N ASN A 830 -2.82 -3.25 29.01
CA ASN A 830 -2.36 -4.23 28.04
C ASN A 830 -1.48 -5.27 28.69
N PHE A 831 -1.75 -6.54 28.38
CA PHE A 831 -0.89 -7.68 28.67
C PHE A 831 -0.40 -8.26 27.34
N ASP A 832 0.87 -8.14 27.01
CA ASP A 832 1.45 -8.72 25.79
C ASP A 832 2.26 -9.99 26.14
N ASN A 833 2.26 -10.94 25.19
CA ASN A 833 2.95 -12.22 25.31
C ASN A 833 2.61 -12.97 26.63
N ILE A 834 1.32 -13.08 26.96
CA ILE A 834 0.83 -13.68 28.23
C ILE A 834 1.40 -15.10 28.43
N LEU A 835 1.53 -15.86 27.34
CA LEU A 835 2.05 -17.24 27.35
C LEU A 835 3.57 -17.27 27.60
N ASN A 836 4.22 -16.12 27.64
CA ASN A 836 5.65 -15.94 27.91
C ASN A 836 6.56 -16.79 27.01
N THR A 837 6.23 -16.84 25.72
CA THR A 837 7.10 -17.46 24.72
C THR A 837 8.35 -16.59 24.57
N ASP A 838 9.53 -17.13 24.91
CA ASP A 838 10.81 -16.40 24.99
C ASP A 838 11.67 -16.55 23.74
N THR A 839 11.37 -17.54 22.90
CA THR A 839 12.11 -17.81 21.67
C THR A 839 11.17 -18.07 20.51
N PHE A 840 11.62 -17.71 19.31
CA PHE A 840 10.93 -18.02 18.06
C PHE A 840 11.93 -18.49 17.02
N VAL A 841 11.66 -19.63 16.43
CA VAL A 841 12.51 -20.21 15.37
C VAL A 841 11.85 -20.02 14.02
N TYR A 842 12.65 -19.57 13.05
CA TYR A 842 12.22 -19.37 11.68
C TYR A 842 13.21 -19.98 10.69
N ARG A 843 12.69 -20.68 9.70
CA ARG A 843 13.48 -21.22 8.60
C ARG A 843 13.11 -20.55 7.28
N SER A 844 14.13 -20.23 6.52
CA SER A 844 14.03 -19.62 5.20
C SER A 844 14.88 -20.36 4.19
N ASN A 845 14.56 -20.20 2.92
CA ASN A 845 15.37 -20.71 1.82
C ASN A 845 15.47 -19.66 0.72
N SER A 846 16.64 -19.50 0.15
CA SER A 846 16.88 -18.65 -1.02
C SER A 846 18.22 -19.00 -1.69
N ASN A 847 18.27 -18.93 -3.01
CA ASN A 847 19.53 -18.99 -3.79
C ASN A 847 20.54 -20.05 -3.33
N LEU A 848 20.14 -21.32 -3.17
CA LEU A 848 20.98 -22.41 -2.65
C LEU A 848 21.49 -22.17 -1.23
N THR A 849 20.72 -21.48 -0.41
CA THR A 849 21.06 -21.23 0.99
C THR A 849 19.83 -21.54 1.85
N GLU A 850 20.04 -22.33 2.89
CA GLU A 850 19.06 -22.58 3.93
C GLU A 850 19.43 -21.77 5.17
N GLY A 851 18.48 -21.02 5.70
CA GLY A 851 18.63 -20.25 6.92
C GLY A 851 17.78 -20.83 8.05
N TYR A 852 18.39 -21.04 9.21
CA TYR A 852 17.73 -21.31 10.48
C TYR A 852 18.04 -20.12 11.40
N THR A 853 17.04 -19.50 11.99
CA THR A 853 17.26 -18.40 12.94
C THR A 853 16.38 -18.58 14.16
N LEU A 854 17.01 -18.59 15.34
CA LEU A 854 16.36 -18.56 16.63
C LEU A 854 16.44 -17.13 17.15
N TYR A 855 15.30 -16.49 17.25
CA TYR A 855 15.15 -15.13 17.81
C TYR A 855 14.88 -15.18 19.29
N GLN A 856 15.57 -14.34 20.05
CA GLN A 856 15.20 -14.03 21.44
C GLN A 856 14.02 -13.05 21.42
N LEU A 857 12.92 -13.43 22.04
CA LEU A 857 11.72 -12.60 22.10
C LEU A 857 11.68 -11.77 23.39
N ARG A 858 10.88 -10.71 23.36
CA ARG A 858 10.56 -9.95 24.58
C ARG A 858 9.69 -10.81 25.50
N PRO A 859 9.95 -10.78 26.81
CA PRO A 859 9.14 -11.50 27.77
C PRO A 859 7.71 -10.94 27.84
N ARG A 860 6.85 -11.60 28.64
CA ARG A 860 5.53 -11.05 28.93
C ARG A 860 5.67 -9.67 29.58
N CYS A 861 4.80 -8.76 29.19
CA CYS A 861 4.78 -7.43 29.79
C CYS A 861 3.35 -6.99 30.11
N VAL A 862 3.25 -6.08 31.08
CA VAL A 862 2.01 -5.36 31.40
C VAL A 862 2.25 -3.87 31.27
N MET A 863 1.30 -3.17 30.64
CA MET A 863 1.38 -1.73 30.45
C MET A 863 0.02 -1.08 30.67
N LEU A 864 -0.01 -0.04 31.51
CA LEU A 864 -1.16 0.85 31.67
C LEU A 864 -0.91 2.12 30.87
N THR A 865 -1.78 2.39 29.93
CA THR A 865 -1.75 3.62 29.13
C THR A 865 -2.99 4.46 29.40
N THR A 866 -2.79 5.72 29.75
CA THR A 866 -3.86 6.71 29.92
C THR A 866 -3.88 7.63 28.71
N HIS A 867 -5.02 7.68 28.04
CA HIS A 867 -5.25 8.55 26.90
C HIS A 867 -6.09 9.74 27.33
N PHE A 868 -5.59 10.93 27.03
CA PHE A 868 -6.29 12.20 27.29
C PHE A 868 -6.71 12.86 25.97
N ALA A 869 -7.96 13.25 25.88
CA ALA A 869 -8.53 14.09 24.84
C ALA A 869 -8.82 15.48 25.42
N LEU A 870 -7.90 16.40 25.28
CA LEU A 870 -7.97 17.75 25.91
C LEU A 870 -8.62 18.78 25.00
#